data_b87267fac10c915b869b012d4cb94adb
#
_entry.id   b87267fac10c915b869b012d4cb94adb
#
_cell.length_a   1.000
_cell.length_b   1.000
_cell.length_c   1.000
_cell.angle_alpha   90.00
_cell.angle_beta   90.00
_cell.angle_gamma   90.00
#
_symmetry.space_group_name_H-M   'P 1'
#
loop_
_entity.id
_entity.type
_entity.pdbx_description
1 polymer ?
#
loop_
_entity_poly.entity_id
_entity_poly.type
_entity_poly.pdbx_seq_one_letter_code
_entity_poly.pdbx_strand_id
1 'polypeptide(L)'
;MKRMSINMIAVAAVAAALAADTYDHRVQYLESSGTQFIDTGIIPSWDTTFTATYEYLSTVAGSANFDMIAGVRTTSSGATRYYPISLNGGLLKERYVFSSVAKSTTHLARTRHTIVFNDANHHVIVDGNDLGAFTAQLSEASRTCWLFGANSEGNEHWGSAARIYECTFVTNGVPARTFIPVVDENGEACMFDEVEQKLYRNIGTGSFTAGPRTDGGGAEEAKPYWYLVDYLEATGTQYVDTGLLATSNMQTDVGYQYTEPTQTWGAMIGGVQSPSRYYPVSLAAMEARKERYVYGAPDPPAVAYPTLQRHEVVFNDAGQNVSVDGALLSTFSTDFKTSYTPMYIFAASKSNGAADWFSKSRIWHYDVYENGTPLLNLIPAVDTNGVACFHDLLSGTNLYNKGTGAFKTGRIISENVPLDLAARTDLAPGLKVLSLDVRPSYGTVFTLDETTAATYDAEVRADGVYLVAKESAGDAARVIEVTGNTAIQLKAGEMPTCASIRFSGIVTLTANCDWRGLGTFVVPAGALIDLHGHDLQVAGIASVLKAETTITDSVGGGRLRVEVPADDILVNDSVSLTGKLKLVKEGAGTFIAAMESQSYEGGTEVAAGVLRLVPSSSGYRANVGPETSVVTVDNGAVFDNCGAFSCAFNYVLAGGTLMASRSSRTGNRQITSLTLTDDSMVSNKSFGLVGPSYAHVDVFMNGHTLRTEFVRGSGNQFYMYNTTFHGEGRIAIGSSWFHVMAHGDTVCEGRNVTLEFPGYNGGLMLEAPFTVSNFINRVSSFQGAAPLTVLGTLTPLNDGRTKFPNIVMADGSEIDLSGMGNVPTFNVESQDSSGGHFLSFATNATIKVKLGGRSIPADTPVIGWTAETKPDNLDTLKFVCGDEGAKYSFNKRDDGLYVVTGFTIFIR
;
A
#
# COMPACT_ATOMS: atom_id res chain seq x y z
N MET A 1 -19.52 105.05 -26.25
CA MET A 1 -18.67 103.88 -25.99
C MET A 1 -18.97 103.34 -24.60
N LYS A 2 -19.81 102.32 -24.52
CA LYS A 2 -20.16 101.71 -23.23
C LYS A 2 -19.43 100.35 -23.23
N ARG A 3 -18.52 100.09 -22.28
CA ARG A 3 -17.89 98.82 -21.97
C ARG A 3 -18.91 97.98 -21.21
N MET A 4 -19.17 96.84 -21.78
CA MET A 4 -19.99 95.79 -21.20
C MET A 4 -19.05 94.78 -20.49
N SER A 5 -19.08 94.72 -19.13
CA SER A 5 -18.36 93.75 -18.35
C SER A 5 -19.14 92.48 -18.27
N ILE A 6 -18.49 91.35 -18.73
CA ILE A 6 -19.00 89.99 -18.63
C ILE A 6 -18.49 89.45 -17.32
N ASN A 7 -19.38 89.17 -16.38
CA ASN A 7 -19.07 88.41 -15.19
C ASN A 7 -18.99 86.87 -15.54
N MET A 8 -17.82 86.34 -15.44
CA MET A 8 -17.63 84.85 -15.51
C MET A 8 -17.89 84.31 -14.09
N ILE A 9 -18.98 83.56 -13.94
CA ILE A 9 -19.25 82.78 -12.75
C ILE A 9 -18.43 81.46 -12.92
N ALA A 10 -17.37 81.35 -12.12
CA ALA A 10 -16.63 80.06 -11.99
C ALA A 10 -17.45 79.10 -11.14
N VAL A 11 -18.03 78.12 -11.78
CA VAL A 11 -18.59 76.96 -11.09
C VAL A 11 -17.43 76.08 -10.72
N ALA A 12 -17.01 76.09 -9.45
CA ALA A 12 -16.07 75.10 -8.87
C ALA A 12 -16.83 73.77 -8.71
N ALA A 13 -16.65 72.86 -9.60
CA ALA A 13 -17.01 71.46 -9.41
C ALA A 13 -16.04 70.88 -8.35
N VAL A 14 -16.51 70.70 -7.12
CA VAL A 14 -15.84 69.88 -6.11
C VAL A 14 -16.04 68.43 -6.53
N ALA A 15 -15.10 67.88 -7.28
CA ALA A 15 -14.97 66.45 -7.40
C ALA A 15 -14.48 65.96 -6.03
N ALA A 16 -15.36 65.31 -5.26
CA ALA A 16 -14.93 64.51 -4.13
C ALA A 16 -14.12 63.36 -4.73
N ALA A 17 -12.81 63.42 -4.60
CA ALA A 17 -11.97 62.26 -4.87
C ALA A 17 -12.37 61.19 -3.85
N LEU A 18 -13.12 60.17 -4.30
CA LEU A 18 -13.26 58.94 -3.56
C LEU A 18 -11.85 58.44 -3.36
N ALA A 19 -11.44 58.23 -2.11
CA ALA A 19 -10.17 57.60 -1.83
C ALA A 19 -10.18 56.19 -2.50
N ALA A 20 -9.17 55.91 -3.32
CA ALA A 20 -9.01 54.59 -3.90
C ALA A 20 -8.81 53.57 -2.76
N ASP A 21 -9.43 52.44 -2.86
CA ASP A 21 -9.15 51.33 -1.95
C ASP A 21 -7.69 50.89 -2.15
N THR A 22 -7.04 50.41 -1.08
CA THR A 22 -5.68 49.88 -1.09
C THR A 22 -5.70 48.43 -0.72
N TYR A 23 -4.72 47.69 -1.17
CA TYR A 23 -4.49 46.29 -0.80
C TYR A 23 -3.05 46.09 -0.36
N ASP A 24 -2.82 45.01 0.41
CA ASP A 24 -1.48 44.72 0.93
C ASP A 24 -0.59 44.15 -0.19
N HIS A 25 -1.07 43.13 -0.90
CA HIS A 25 -0.30 42.52 -1.99
C HIS A 25 -1.18 41.81 -3.05
N ARG A 26 -0.62 41.69 -4.25
CA ARG A 26 -1.20 40.94 -5.36
C ARG A 26 -0.85 39.46 -5.21
N VAL A 27 -1.84 38.57 -5.50
CA VAL A 27 -1.67 37.11 -5.52
C VAL A 27 -1.91 36.56 -6.93
N GLN A 28 -1.47 35.35 -7.16
CA GLN A 28 -1.54 34.72 -8.49
C GLN A 28 -2.98 34.42 -8.91
N TYR A 29 -3.80 34.00 -7.96
CA TYR A 29 -5.22 33.68 -8.18
C TYR A 29 -6.04 33.89 -6.91
N LEU A 30 -7.35 33.97 -7.10
CA LEU A 30 -8.34 33.80 -6.05
C LEU A 30 -9.02 32.44 -6.24
N GLU A 31 -9.11 31.64 -5.16
CA GLU A 31 -9.71 30.31 -5.21
C GLU A 31 -11.00 30.27 -4.38
N SER A 32 -12.06 29.72 -4.99
CA SER A 32 -13.34 29.44 -4.33
C SER A 32 -13.51 27.94 -4.10
N SER A 33 -14.11 27.57 -2.98
CA SER A 33 -14.57 26.20 -2.69
C SER A 33 -16.00 25.93 -3.20
N GLY A 34 -16.64 26.90 -3.85
CA GLY A 34 -18.01 26.81 -4.36
C GLY A 34 -19.07 27.54 -3.54
N THR A 35 -18.67 28.22 -2.45
CA THR A 35 -19.59 28.99 -1.58
C THR A 35 -19.23 30.47 -1.48
N GLN A 36 -18.15 30.88 -2.11
CA GLN A 36 -17.69 32.29 -2.19
C GLN A 36 -18.06 32.86 -3.55
N PHE A 37 -18.54 34.10 -3.57
CA PHE A 37 -18.99 34.83 -4.75
C PHE A 37 -18.56 36.29 -4.71
N ILE A 38 -18.36 36.87 -5.89
CA ILE A 38 -18.11 38.31 -6.04
C ILE A 38 -19.17 38.90 -6.96
N ASP A 39 -19.90 39.92 -6.50
CA ASP A 39 -20.76 40.73 -7.37
C ASP A 39 -19.91 41.75 -8.11
N THR A 40 -19.81 41.59 -9.43
CA THR A 40 -19.00 42.49 -10.27
C THR A 40 -19.60 43.90 -10.47
N GLY A 41 -20.86 44.07 -10.14
CA GLY A 41 -21.62 45.28 -10.46
C GLY A 41 -21.93 45.47 -11.97
N ILE A 42 -21.48 44.53 -12.84
CA ILE A 42 -21.72 44.62 -14.29
C ILE A 42 -23.06 43.98 -14.64
N ILE A 43 -23.93 44.74 -15.28
CA ILE A 43 -25.15 44.23 -15.95
C ILE A 43 -24.81 43.96 -17.41
N PRO A 44 -24.69 42.69 -17.84
CA PRO A 44 -24.27 42.40 -19.21
C PRO A 44 -25.29 42.81 -20.26
N SER A 45 -24.80 43.30 -21.39
CA SER A 45 -25.56 43.65 -22.59
C SER A 45 -25.04 42.85 -23.81
N TRP A 46 -25.66 43.09 -24.97
CA TRP A 46 -25.15 42.51 -26.24
C TRP A 46 -23.68 42.87 -26.50
N ASP A 47 -23.24 44.05 -26.10
CA ASP A 47 -21.90 44.58 -26.34
C ASP A 47 -20.94 44.37 -25.15
N THR A 48 -21.28 43.45 -24.25
CA THR A 48 -20.43 43.09 -23.12
C THR A 48 -19.53 41.92 -23.49
N THR A 49 -18.23 42.18 -23.58
CA THR A 49 -17.18 41.15 -23.71
C THR A 49 -16.65 40.81 -22.32
N PHE A 50 -16.40 39.53 -22.07
CA PHE A 50 -15.74 39.05 -20.87
C PHE A 50 -14.47 38.29 -21.27
N THR A 51 -13.34 38.62 -20.65
CA THR A 51 -12.10 37.87 -20.77
C THR A 51 -11.66 37.37 -19.42
N ALA A 52 -11.12 36.17 -19.33
CA ALA A 52 -10.61 35.63 -18.09
C ALA A 52 -9.51 34.61 -18.32
N THR A 53 -8.64 34.50 -17.34
CA THR A 53 -7.77 33.34 -17.13
C THR A 53 -8.29 32.61 -15.89
N TYR A 54 -8.66 31.34 -16.04
CA TYR A 54 -9.37 30.58 -15.01
C TYR A 54 -8.96 29.10 -15.00
N GLU A 55 -9.35 28.43 -13.93
CA GLU A 55 -9.14 26.98 -13.72
C GLU A 55 -10.26 26.39 -12.88
N TYR A 56 -10.87 25.28 -13.31
CA TYR A 56 -11.74 24.48 -12.45
C TYR A 56 -10.93 23.53 -11.59
N LEU A 57 -11.27 23.38 -10.32
CA LEU A 57 -10.56 22.50 -9.37
C LEU A 57 -11.20 21.13 -9.26
N SER A 58 -12.43 20.95 -9.69
CA SER A 58 -13.21 19.72 -9.61
C SER A 58 -13.78 19.36 -10.98
N THR A 59 -13.80 18.05 -11.27
CA THR A 59 -14.41 17.48 -12.48
C THR A 59 -15.88 17.11 -12.31
N VAL A 60 -16.39 17.07 -11.09
CA VAL A 60 -17.74 16.59 -10.82
C VAL A 60 -18.66 17.79 -10.74
N ALA A 61 -19.24 18.17 -11.88
CA ALA A 61 -20.53 18.81 -11.84
C ALA A 61 -21.49 17.78 -11.22
N GLY A 62 -22.04 18.06 -10.05
CA GLY A 62 -23.10 17.24 -9.46
C GLY A 62 -24.21 17.06 -10.51
N SER A 63 -24.85 15.91 -10.56
CA SER A 63 -25.79 15.48 -11.61
C SER A 63 -26.97 16.45 -11.89
N ALA A 64 -27.04 17.57 -11.22
CA ALA A 64 -28.06 18.62 -11.38
C ALA A 64 -27.46 20.03 -11.49
N ASN A 65 -26.15 20.22 -11.35
CA ASN A 65 -25.55 21.54 -11.20
C ASN A 65 -24.71 21.91 -12.44
N PHE A 66 -24.81 23.19 -12.80
CA PHE A 66 -24.05 23.79 -13.89
C PHE A 66 -22.94 24.67 -13.28
N ASP A 67 -22.05 24.12 -12.46
CA ASP A 67 -20.99 24.86 -11.79
C ASP A 67 -20.46 26.00 -12.65
N MET A 68 -20.55 27.23 -12.16
CA MET A 68 -20.22 28.45 -12.92
C MET A 68 -19.08 29.21 -12.32
N ILE A 69 -18.15 29.64 -13.17
CA ILE A 69 -17.10 30.60 -12.80
C ILE A 69 -17.60 32.03 -12.99
N ALA A 70 -18.44 32.27 -13.99
CA ALA A 70 -19.06 33.59 -14.14
C ALA A 70 -20.46 33.43 -14.73
N GLY A 71 -21.44 34.19 -14.19
CA GLY A 71 -22.77 34.10 -14.73
C GLY A 71 -23.84 35.01 -14.12
N VAL A 72 -24.88 35.24 -14.93
CA VAL A 72 -26.14 35.87 -14.51
C VAL A 72 -27.32 35.33 -15.31
N ARG A 73 -28.45 35.23 -14.65
CA ARG A 73 -29.77 34.92 -15.26
C ARG A 73 -30.85 35.82 -14.59
N THR A 74 -31.53 36.58 -15.35
CA THR A 74 -32.60 37.48 -14.84
C THR A 74 -33.92 36.76 -14.67
N THR A 75 -34.24 35.81 -15.59
CA THR A 75 -35.51 35.05 -15.56
C THR A 75 -35.21 33.61 -15.97
N SER A 76 -36.15 32.69 -15.73
CA SER A 76 -36.06 31.32 -16.22
C SER A 76 -36.05 31.17 -17.74
N SER A 77 -36.37 32.27 -18.46
CA SER A 77 -36.32 32.34 -19.93
C SER A 77 -34.87 32.22 -20.44
N GLY A 78 -34.69 31.45 -21.52
CA GLY A 78 -33.36 31.23 -22.15
C GLY A 78 -32.74 32.54 -22.68
N ALA A 79 -33.53 33.53 -23.02
CA ALA A 79 -33.06 34.80 -23.61
C ALA A 79 -32.30 35.75 -22.66
N THR A 80 -32.28 35.48 -21.38
CA THR A 80 -31.63 36.30 -20.33
C THR A 80 -30.40 35.67 -19.71
N ARG A 81 -29.77 34.68 -20.34
CA ARG A 81 -28.60 33.98 -19.84
C ARG A 81 -27.31 34.60 -20.34
N TYR A 82 -26.44 34.93 -19.44
CA TYR A 82 -25.09 35.35 -19.73
C TYR A 82 -24.18 34.48 -18.85
N TYR A 83 -23.64 33.38 -19.43
CA TYR A 83 -22.79 32.42 -18.72
C TYR A 83 -21.46 32.31 -19.45
N PRO A 84 -20.54 33.25 -19.20
CA PRO A 84 -19.23 33.21 -19.85
C PRO A 84 -18.51 31.87 -19.65
N ILE A 85 -18.60 31.31 -18.44
CA ILE A 85 -17.94 30.04 -18.10
C ILE A 85 -18.87 29.24 -17.20
N SER A 86 -19.29 28.08 -17.68
CA SER A 86 -20.10 27.13 -16.91
C SER A 86 -19.78 25.69 -17.32
N LEU A 87 -20.09 24.72 -16.45
CA LEU A 87 -20.05 23.30 -16.80
C LEU A 87 -21.43 22.85 -17.30
N ASN A 88 -21.45 21.88 -18.20
CA ASN A 88 -22.69 21.23 -18.62
C ASN A 88 -22.92 20.00 -17.76
N GLY A 89 -23.90 20.08 -16.85
CA GLY A 89 -24.22 19.00 -15.92
C GLY A 89 -24.32 17.63 -16.62
N GLY A 90 -23.48 16.71 -16.20
CA GLY A 90 -23.46 15.32 -16.69
C GLY A 90 -22.69 15.04 -17.98
N LEU A 91 -22.10 16.03 -18.66
CA LEU A 91 -21.39 15.81 -19.93
C LEU A 91 -19.90 16.13 -19.92
N LEU A 92 -19.31 16.56 -18.79
CA LEU A 92 -17.90 16.93 -18.68
C LEU A 92 -17.43 17.84 -19.81
N LYS A 93 -18.22 18.87 -20.09
CA LYS A 93 -17.93 19.88 -21.08
C LYS A 93 -18.06 21.26 -20.47
N GLU A 94 -17.14 22.13 -20.79
CA GLU A 94 -17.32 23.53 -20.54
C GLU A 94 -18.36 24.08 -21.50
N ARG A 95 -19.16 24.98 -21.00
CA ARG A 95 -20.28 25.53 -21.70
C ARG A 95 -20.30 27.06 -21.57
N TYR A 96 -20.39 27.71 -22.70
CA TYR A 96 -20.38 29.15 -22.84
C TYR A 96 -21.74 29.58 -23.42
N VAL A 97 -22.55 30.30 -22.64
CA VAL A 97 -23.93 30.57 -23.02
C VAL A 97 -24.18 32.07 -23.10
N PHE A 98 -24.61 32.50 -24.30
CA PHE A 98 -25.10 33.84 -24.55
C PHE A 98 -26.53 33.80 -25.02
N SER A 99 -27.47 34.35 -24.25
CA SER A 99 -28.92 34.26 -24.54
C SER A 99 -29.37 32.76 -24.60
N SER A 100 -29.94 32.37 -25.72
CA SER A 100 -30.37 30.96 -25.96
C SER A 100 -29.33 30.10 -26.66
N VAL A 101 -28.21 30.66 -27.08
CA VAL A 101 -27.15 29.96 -27.85
C VAL A 101 -26.07 29.49 -26.88
N ALA A 102 -25.69 28.22 -27.00
CA ALA A 102 -24.60 27.64 -26.24
C ALA A 102 -23.50 27.12 -27.18
N LYS A 103 -22.25 27.37 -26.79
CA LYS A 103 -21.06 26.76 -27.35
C LYS A 103 -20.46 25.84 -26.26
N SER A 104 -19.64 24.87 -26.64
CA SER A 104 -19.01 23.99 -25.67
C SER A 104 -17.69 23.44 -26.19
N THR A 105 -16.79 23.15 -25.24
CA THR A 105 -15.54 22.45 -25.47
C THR A 105 -15.36 21.34 -24.43
N THR A 106 -14.36 20.51 -24.58
CA THR A 106 -13.98 19.50 -23.58
C THR A 106 -13.56 20.20 -22.29
N HIS A 107 -14.02 19.70 -21.15
CA HIS A 107 -13.61 20.18 -19.87
C HIS A 107 -12.34 19.49 -19.42
N LEU A 108 -11.35 20.26 -18.96
CA LEU A 108 -10.11 19.80 -18.36
C LEU A 108 -9.97 20.46 -16.99
N ALA A 109 -10.32 19.75 -15.92
CA ALA A 109 -10.11 20.26 -14.57
C ALA A 109 -8.61 20.42 -14.29
N ARG A 110 -8.27 21.38 -13.43
CA ARG A 110 -6.88 21.72 -13.05
C ARG A 110 -6.01 22.10 -14.25
N THR A 111 -6.65 22.53 -15.31
CA THR A 111 -6.00 23.14 -16.46
C THR A 111 -6.36 24.59 -16.53
N ARG A 112 -5.36 25.45 -16.68
CA ARG A 112 -5.57 26.88 -16.83
C ARG A 112 -6.04 27.17 -18.26
N HIS A 113 -7.19 27.84 -18.38
CA HIS A 113 -7.79 28.24 -19.63
C HIS A 113 -7.84 29.75 -19.74
N THR A 114 -7.76 30.24 -20.98
CA THR A 114 -8.05 31.62 -21.33
C THR A 114 -9.32 31.69 -22.15
N ILE A 115 -10.17 32.67 -21.89
CA ILE A 115 -11.39 32.88 -22.67
C ILE A 115 -11.53 34.32 -23.11
N VAL A 116 -11.99 34.52 -24.34
CA VAL A 116 -12.62 35.74 -24.83
C VAL A 116 -14.06 35.36 -25.17
N PHE A 117 -14.99 35.82 -24.34
CA PHE A 117 -16.42 35.53 -24.49
C PHE A 117 -17.15 36.77 -25.03
N ASN A 118 -17.85 36.57 -26.17
CA ASN A 118 -18.56 37.60 -26.84
C ASN A 118 -17.65 38.79 -27.28
N ASP A 119 -16.68 38.50 -28.13
CA ASP A 119 -15.78 39.55 -28.70
C ASP A 119 -16.54 40.56 -29.59
N ALA A 120 -15.85 41.48 -30.21
CA ALA A 120 -16.42 42.52 -31.09
C ALA A 120 -17.22 41.93 -32.28
N ASN A 121 -17.02 40.66 -32.62
CA ASN A 121 -17.77 39.91 -33.65
C ASN A 121 -18.73 38.89 -33.05
N HIS A 122 -18.95 38.93 -31.72
CA HIS A 122 -19.79 38.01 -30.95
C HIS A 122 -19.33 36.58 -30.94
N HIS A 123 -18.01 36.31 -31.09
CA HIS A 123 -17.43 35.00 -31.00
C HIS A 123 -17.07 34.64 -29.56
N VAL A 124 -16.93 33.34 -29.31
CA VAL A 124 -16.28 32.83 -28.12
C VAL A 124 -15.02 32.10 -28.55
N ILE A 125 -13.90 32.49 -27.94
CA ILE A 125 -12.57 31.97 -28.21
C ILE A 125 -12.02 31.41 -26.91
N VAL A 126 -11.61 30.14 -26.90
CA VAL A 126 -11.03 29.48 -25.72
C VAL A 126 -9.66 28.93 -26.13
N ASP A 127 -8.62 29.30 -25.38
CA ASP A 127 -7.23 28.93 -25.65
C ASP A 127 -6.80 29.18 -27.10
N GLY A 128 -7.28 30.29 -27.65
CA GLY A 128 -7.05 30.69 -29.03
C GLY A 128 -7.92 29.96 -30.09
N ASN A 129 -8.74 28.98 -29.64
CA ASN A 129 -9.65 28.28 -30.57
C ASN A 129 -11.02 28.99 -30.67
N ASP A 130 -11.39 29.43 -31.86
CA ASP A 130 -12.68 30.05 -32.11
C ASP A 130 -13.78 29.00 -32.21
N LEU A 131 -14.73 29.03 -31.28
CA LEU A 131 -15.90 28.16 -31.20
C LEU A 131 -17.10 28.71 -32.00
N GLY A 132 -16.94 29.87 -32.62
CA GLY A 132 -17.89 30.56 -33.50
C GLY A 132 -18.79 31.55 -32.81
N ALA A 133 -19.52 32.36 -33.60
CA ALA A 133 -20.33 33.46 -33.16
C ALA A 133 -21.62 33.05 -32.43
N PHE A 134 -22.08 33.89 -31.54
CA PHE A 134 -23.45 33.86 -31.03
C PHE A 134 -24.42 34.54 -32.04
N THR A 135 -25.58 33.94 -32.23
CA THR A 135 -26.56 34.39 -33.24
C THR A 135 -27.84 35.00 -32.60
N ALA A 136 -27.97 34.90 -31.29
CA ALA A 136 -29.11 35.40 -30.58
C ALA A 136 -28.70 36.54 -29.63
N GLN A 137 -29.35 37.66 -29.74
CA GLN A 137 -29.11 38.80 -28.86
C GLN A 137 -29.56 38.50 -27.43
N LEU A 138 -28.84 39.03 -26.43
CA LEU A 138 -29.25 39.01 -25.06
C LEU A 138 -30.37 39.99 -24.85
N SER A 139 -31.52 39.57 -24.35
CA SER A 139 -32.51 40.44 -23.77
C SER A 139 -31.90 41.12 -22.57
N GLU A 140 -32.14 42.40 -22.36
CA GLU A 140 -31.50 43.23 -21.34
C GLU A 140 -31.50 42.54 -19.97
N ALA A 141 -30.31 42.22 -19.45
CA ALA A 141 -30.17 41.68 -18.12
C ALA A 141 -30.46 42.79 -17.10
N SER A 142 -31.27 42.52 -16.10
CA SER A 142 -31.56 43.48 -15.02
C SER A 142 -30.82 43.17 -13.73
N ARG A 143 -29.82 42.28 -13.82
CA ARG A 143 -29.03 41.76 -12.70
C ARG A 143 -27.54 41.78 -13.02
N THR A 144 -26.72 41.94 -12.02
CA THR A 144 -25.28 41.90 -12.13
C THR A 144 -24.74 40.52 -12.33
N CYS A 145 -23.65 40.36 -13.09
CA CYS A 145 -22.89 39.13 -13.25
C CYS A 145 -22.06 38.89 -11.99
N TRP A 146 -22.06 37.64 -11.50
CA TRP A 146 -21.21 37.22 -10.36
C TRP A 146 -20.08 36.35 -10.86
N LEU A 147 -18.94 36.43 -10.14
CA LEU A 147 -17.80 35.52 -10.27
C LEU A 147 -17.91 34.37 -9.27
N PHE A 148 -17.35 33.21 -9.61
CA PHE A 148 -17.38 31.95 -8.86
C PHE A 148 -18.77 31.34 -8.70
N GLY A 149 -19.74 31.83 -9.42
CA GLY A 149 -21.11 31.34 -9.42
C GLY A 149 -22.00 32.16 -10.36
N ALA A 150 -23.32 32.04 -10.20
CA ALA A 150 -24.27 32.79 -10.97
C ALA A 150 -25.26 33.58 -10.10
N ASN A 151 -25.54 34.81 -10.47
CA ASN A 151 -26.69 35.52 -10.00
C ASN A 151 -27.95 35.01 -10.72
N SER A 152 -28.72 34.15 -10.08
CA SER A 152 -29.96 33.63 -10.62
C SER A 152 -31.15 34.29 -9.92
N GLU A 153 -31.77 35.27 -10.59
CA GLU A 153 -32.95 35.99 -10.07
C GLU A 153 -32.71 36.70 -8.72
N GLY A 154 -31.44 37.05 -8.42
CA GLY A 154 -31.03 37.71 -7.18
C GLY A 154 -30.59 36.72 -6.08
N ASN A 155 -30.55 35.45 -6.37
CA ASN A 155 -30.07 34.43 -5.44
C ASN A 155 -28.76 33.81 -5.96
N GLU A 156 -27.93 33.34 -5.01
CA GLU A 156 -26.76 32.53 -5.31
C GLU A 156 -27.18 31.22 -5.97
N HIS A 157 -26.49 30.88 -7.05
CA HIS A 157 -26.73 29.60 -7.73
C HIS A 157 -25.48 29.09 -8.42
N TRP A 158 -25.29 27.75 -8.41
CA TRP A 158 -24.26 27.05 -9.15
C TRP A 158 -22.83 27.52 -8.87
N GLY A 159 -22.48 27.67 -7.60
CA GLY A 159 -21.11 27.99 -7.19
C GLY A 159 -20.09 26.93 -7.64
N SER A 160 -18.90 27.36 -8.00
CA SER A 160 -17.84 26.49 -8.50
C SER A 160 -16.62 26.46 -7.58
N ALA A 161 -16.02 25.28 -7.43
CA ALA A 161 -14.67 25.15 -6.94
C ALA A 161 -13.70 25.47 -8.09
N ALA A 162 -13.13 26.68 -8.06
CA ALA A 162 -12.40 27.22 -9.19
C ALA A 162 -11.40 28.30 -8.77
N ARG A 163 -10.46 28.62 -9.65
CA ARG A 163 -9.53 29.73 -9.57
C ARG A 163 -9.79 30.73 -10.66
N ILE A 164 -9.68 32.01 -10.34
CA ILE A 164 -9.60 33.09 -11.31
C ILE A 164 -8.27 33.80 -11.09
N TYR A 165 -7.49 33.88 -12.16
CA TYR A 165 -6.17 34.53 -12.18
C TYR A 165 -6.30 36.03 -12.51
N GLU A 166 -7.18 36.35 -13.42
CA GLU A 166 -7.57 37.73 -13.79
C GLU A 166 -8.85 37.67 -14.62
N CYS A 167 -9.62 38.71 -14.65
CA CYS A 167 -10.71 38.83 -15.59
C CYS A 167 -11.06 40.28 -15.88
N THR A 168 -11.56 40.54 -17.10
CA THR A 168 -11.92 41.89 -17.57
C THR A 168 -13.31 41.87 -18.20
N PHE A 169 -14.11 42.83 -17.87
CA PHE A 169 -15.37 43.18 -18.56
C PHE A 169 -15.16 44.43 -19.39
N VAL A 170 -15.46 44.31 -20.70
CA VAL A 170 -15.44 45.44 -21.64
C VAL A 170 -16.88 45.68 -22.10
N THR A 171 -17.37 46.90 -22.00
CA THR A 171 -18.71 47.28 -22.44
C THR A 171 -18.60 48.40 -23.48
N ASN A 172 -19.22 48.25 -24.63
CA ASN A 172 -19.12 49.19 -25.74
C ASN A 172 -17.65 49.51 -26.13
N GLY A 173 -16.77 48.53 -26.07
CA GLY A 173 -15.35 48.66 -26.40
C GLY A 173 -14.48 49.37 -25.36
N VAL A 174 -15.03 49.66 -24.17
CA VAL A 174 -14.31 50.33 -23.06
C VAL A 174 -14.23 49.38 -21.86
N PRO A 175 -13.07 49.19 -21.26
CA PRO A 175 -12.95 48.39 -20.01
C PRO A 175 -13.85 48.98 -18.92
N ALA A 176 -14.81 48.20 -18.47
CA ALA A 176 -15.71 48.57 -17.37
C ALA A 176 -15.22 48.05 -16.02
N ARG A 177 -14.51 46.89 -16.02
CA ARG A 177 -13.85 46.28 -14.86
C ARG A 177 -12.60 45.52 -15.32
N THR A 178 -11.57 45.61 -14.52
CA THR A 178 -10.36 44.75 -14.64
C THR A 178 -10.01 44.23 -13.26
N PHE A 179 -10.32 42.96 -13.01
CA PHE A 179 -10.15 42.33 -11.72
C PHE A 179 -8.83 41.60 -11.64
N ILE A 180 -8.05 41.91 -10.62
CA ILE A 180 -6.85 41.19 -10.20
C ILE A 180 -7.05 40.63 -8.80
N PRO A 181 -6.54 39.38 -8.52
CA PRO A 181 -6.57 38.79 -7.19
C PRO A 181 -5.60 39.47 -6.25
N VAL A 182 -6.06 39.84 -5.06
CA VAL A 182 -5.28 40.53 -4.04
C VAL A 182 -5.62 40.04 -2.63
N VAL A 183 -4.75 40.37 -1.67
CA VAL A 183 -5.05 40.29 -0.24
C VAL A 183 -5.11 41.76 0.26
N ASP A 184 -6.19 42.12 0.96
CA ASP A 184 -6.34 43.44 1.51
C ASP A 184 -5.51 43.64 2.79
N GLU A 185 -5.49 44.87 3.31
CA GLU A 185 -4.73 45.25 4.52
C GLU A 185 -5.17 44.47 5.79
N ASN A 186 -6.33 43.82 5.77
CA ASN A 186 -6.83 42.99 6.88
C ASN A 186 -6.50 41.50 6.69
N GLY A 187 -5.78 41.10 5.63
CA GLY A 187 -5.46 39.71 5.29
C GLY A 187 -6.62 38.97 4.61
N GLU A 188 -7.65 39.69 4.13
CA GLU A 188 -8.77 39.07 3.42
C GLU A 188 -8.49 38.97 1.92
N ALA A 189 -8.62 37.79 1.37
CA ALA A 189 -8.46 37.52 -0.05
C ALA A 189 -9.70 38.01 -0.83
N CYS A 190 -9.48 38.87 -1.84
CA CYS A 190 -10.53 39.51 -2.62
C CYS A 190 -10.06 39.89 -4.02
N MET A 191 -10.95 40.44 -4.86
CA MET A 191 -10.58 41.05 -6.16
C MET A 191 -10.44 42.55 -6.04
N PHE A 192 -9.41 43.11 -6.67
CA PHE A 192 -9.25 44.54 -6.85
C PHE A 192 -9.56 44.90 -8.30
N ASP A 193 -10.46 45.88 -8.49
CA ASP A 193 -10.77 46.42 -9.81
C ASP A 193 -9.84 47.60 -10.13
N GLU A 194 -8.97 47.40 -11.12
CA GLU A 194 -8.01 48.41 -11.56
C GLU A 194 -8.68 49.61 -12.27
N VAL A 195 -9.94 49.49 -12.72
CA VAL A 195 -10.69 50.59 -13.38
C VAL A 195 -11.32 51.51 -12.34
N GLU A 196 -12.03 50.94 -11.34
CA GLU A 196 -12.66 51.73 -10.29
C GLU A 196 -11.75 52.01 -9.10
N GLN A 197 -10.60 51.35 -9.04
CA GLN A 197 -9.68 51.39 -7.88
C GLN A 197 -10.39 51.00 -6.60
N LYS A 198 -11.06 49.80 -6.63
CA LYS A 198 -11.96 49.38 -5.57
C LYS A 198 -11.81 47.90 -5.28
N LEU A 199 -11.93 47.50 -4.00
CA LEU A 199 -11.96 46.13 -3.55
C LEU A 199 -13.36 45.53 -3.65
N TYR A 200 -13.42 44.33 -4.22
CA TYR A 200 -14.62 43.52 -4.34
C TYR A 200 -14.48 42.27 -3.51
N ARG A 201 -15.21 42.19 -2.41
CA ARG A 201 -15.12 41.16 -1.39
C ARG A 201 -16.13 40.04 -1.61
N ASN A 202 -15.93 38.93 -0.88
CA ASN A 202 -16.88 37.81 -0.86
C ASN A 202 -18.26 38.26 -0.36
N ILE A 203 -19.30 37.95 -1.13
CA ILE A 203 -20.71 38.12 -0.73
C ILE A 203 -21.37 36.78 -0.32
N GLY A 204 -20.64 35.63 -0.46
CA GLY A 204 -21.10 34.32 -0.07
C GLY A 204 -20.67 33.95 1.34
N THR A 205 -20.46 32.63 1.57
CA THR A 205 -20.04 32.10 2.87
C THR A 205 -18.60 31.61 2.85
N GLY A 206 -17.93 31.64 4.02
CA GLY A 206 -16.50 31.30 4.13
C GLY A 206 -15.59 32.38 3.59
N SER A 207 -14.33 32.05 3.33
CA SER A 207 -13.33 32.97 2.78
C SER A 207 -12.73 32.38 1.51
N PHE A 208 -12.29 33.22 0.59
CA PHE A 208 -11.47 32.82 -0.54
C PHE A 208 -10.09 32.37 -0.05
N THR A 209 -9.47 31.42 -0.77
CA THR A 209 -8.06 31.10 -0.62
C THR A 209 -7.26 31.97 -1.61
N ALA A 210 -6.25 32.65 -1.12
CA ALA A 210 -5.32 33.43 -1.95
C ALA A 210 -4.28 32.49 -2.56
N GLY A 211 -3.93 32.73 -3.82
CA GLY A 211 -2.76 32.09 -4.45
C GLY A 211 -1.44 32.72 -3.96
N PRO A 212 -0.31 32.24 -4.49
CA PRO A 212 1.00 32.82 -4.21
C PRO A 212 1.10 34.32 -4.51
N ARG A 213 1.93 35.01 -3.72
CA ARG A 213 2.19 36.43 -3.90
C ARG A 213 2.98 36.69 -5.20
N THR A 214 2.64 37.73 -5.96
CA THR A 214 3.25 38.02 -7.26
C THR A 214 4.12 39.27 -7.31
N ASP A 215 4.12 40.12 -6.29
CA ASP A 215 4.78 41.43 -6.30
C ASP A 215 6.21 41.43 -5.71
N GLY A 216 6.81 40.30 -5.48
CA GLY A 216 8.24 40.13 -5.16
C GLY A 216 8.71 40.72 -3.83
N GLY A 217 7.81 41.20 -2.99
CA GLY A 217 8.12 41.83 -1.73
C GLY A 217 7.68 41.03 -0.52
N GLY A 218 8.42 40.06 -0.10
CA GLY A 218 8.07 39.32 1.10
C GLY A 218 9.12 38.31 1.52
N ALA A 219 9.21 38.07 2.83
CA ALA A 219 9.92 36.93 3.38
C ALA A 219 9.49 35.66 2.63
N GLU A 220 10.44 34.74 2.43
CA GLU A 220 10.25 33.40 1.82
C GLU A 220 8.86 32.83 2.17
N GLU A 221 8.01 32.64 1.15
CA GLU A 221 6.63 32.18 1.35
C GLU A 221 6.63 30.92 2.23
N ALA A 222 5.83 30.96 3.29
CA ALA A 222 5.63 29.78 4.11
C ALA A 222 5.01 28.68 3.20
N LYS A 223 5.82 27.70 2.85
CA LYS A 223 5.38 26.56 2.03
C LYS A 223 4.18 25.89 2.72
N PRO A 224 3.16 25.41 1.99
CA PRO A 224 1.95 24.83 2.56
C PRO A 224 2.16 23.42 3.13
N TYR A 225 3.40 23.06 3.43
CA TYR A 225 3.79 21.82 4.07
C TYR A 225 4.91 22.06 5.08
N TRP A 226 4.97 21.20 6.10
CA TRP A 226 6.07 21.22 7.08
C TRP A 226 7.30 20.54 6.52
N TYR A 227 7.13 19.36 5.89
CA TYR A 227 8.23 18.62 5.33
C TYR A 227 7.79 17.73 4.16
N LEU A 228 8.72 17.43 3.29
CA LEU A 228 8.57 16.47 2.22
C LEU A 228 8.96 15.07 2.74
N VAL A 229 8.29 14.07 2.23
CA VAL A 229 8.58 12.67 2.53
C VAL A 229 8.90 11.93 1.24
N ASP A 230 9.64 10.82 1.34
CA ASP A 230 10.08 10.10 0.14
C ASP A 230 8.94 9.38 -0.59
N TYR A 231 7.87 8.99 0.11
CA TYR A 231 6.65 8.45 -0.52
C TYR A 231 5.41 8.65 0.35
N LEU A 232 4.25 8.51 -0.28
CA LEU A 232 2.99 8.19 0.39
C LEU A 232 2.62 6.73 0.15
N GLU A 233 2.13 6.06 1.20
CA GLU A 233 1.65 4.68 1.14
C GLU A 233 0.14 4.63 1.40
N ALA A 234 -0.59 4.00 0.49
CA ALA A 234 -1.98 3.65 0.67
C ALA A 234 -2.12 2.19 1.13
N THR A 235 -3.03 1.95 2.07
CA THR A 235 -3.32 0.63 2.64
C THR A 235 -4.54 -0.05 2.04
N GLY A 236 -5.10 0.53 0.95
CA GLY A 236 -6.21 -0.04 0.19
C GLY A 236 -7.57 0.61 0.44
N THR A 237 -7.62 1.79 1.05
CA THR A 237 -8.85 2.56 1.28
C THR A 237 -8.70 4.05 0.98
N GLN A 238 -7.48 4.50 0.78
CA GLN A 238 -7.13 5.88 0.47
C GLN A 238 -7.08 6.09 -1.04
N TYR A 239 -7.44 7.26 -1.49
CA TYR A 239 -7.22 7.73 -2.85
C TYR A 239 -7.18 9.25 -2.94
N VAL A 240 -6.51 9.74 -3.97
CA VAL A 240 -6.48 11.18 -4.30
C VAL A 240 -7.17 11.39 -5.63
N ASP A 241 -8.04 12.38 -5.70
CA ASP A 241 -8.64 12.85 -6.94
C ASP A 241 -7.71 13.90 -7.56
N THR A 242 -7.18 13.60 -8.75
CA THR A 242 -6.29 14.54 -9.45
C THR A 242 -7.06 15.69 -10.11
N GLY A 243 -8.37 15.54 -10.28
CA GLY A 243 -9.19 16.45 -11.07
C GLY A 243 -8.96 16.36 -12.58
N LEU A 244 -7.95 15.65 -13.07
CA LEU A 244 -7.60 15.57 -14.49
C LEU A 244 -8.36 14.46 -15.22
N LEU A 245 -8.85 14.78 -16.40
CA LEU A 245 -9.43 13.80 -17.33
C LEU A 245 -8.33 13.31 -18.27
N ALA A 246 -8.17 12.00 -18.40
CA ALA A 246 -7.22 11.45 -19.35
C ALA A 246 -7.61 11.78 -20.79
N THR A 247 -6.64 12.26 -21.56
CA THR A 247 -6.74 12.56 -23.01
C THR A 247 -5.77 11.70 -23.81
N SER A 248 -5.90 11.72 -25.15
CA SER A 248 -5.00 10.99 -26.04
C SER A 248 -3.55 11.47 -25.98
N ASN A 249 -3.33 12.73 -25.60
CA ASN A 249 -2.03 13.38 -25.63
C ASN A 249 -1.44 13.54 -24.20
N MET A 250 -2.05 12.90 -23.24
CA MET A 250 -1.61 12.96 -21.86
C MET A 250 -0.54 11.92 -21.59
N GLN A 251 0.60 12.35 -21.09
CA GLN A 251 1.67 11.51 -20.58
C GLN A 251 1.61 11.49 -19.03
N THR A 252 1.89 10.35 -18.45
CA THR A 252 2.01 10.20 -16.98
C THR A 252 3.35 9.59 -16.65
N ASP A 253 4.11 10.26 -15.79
CA ASP A 253 5.37 9.77 -15.24
C ASP A 253 5.15 9.51 -13.74
N VAL A 254 5.51 8.31 -13.27
CA VAL A 254 5.25 7.91 -11.89
C VAL A 254 6.31 6.98 -11.34
N GLY A 255 6.82 7.31 -10.15
CA GLY A 255 7.62 6.40 -9.33
C GLY A 255 6.72 5.67 -8.32
N TYR A 256 6.67 4.34 -8.39
CA TYR A 256 5.73 3.56 -7.59
C TYR A 256 6.26 2.21 -7.13
N GLN A 257 5.54 1.62 -6.15
CA GLN A 257 5.77 0.26 -5.66
C GLN A 257 4.46 -0.31 -5.10
N TYR A 258 4.09 -1.51 -5.50
CA TYR A 258 3.05 -2.24 -4.78
C TYR A 258 3.59 -2.83 -3.49
N THR A 259 2.83 -2.76 -2.40
CA THR A 259 3.21 -3.31 -1.09
C THR A 259 2.63 -4.69 -0.82
N GLU A 260 1.64 -5.10 -1.62
CA GLU A 260 1.00 -6.41 -1.51
C GLU A 260 0.75 -7.03 -2.90
N PRO A 261 1.26 -8.23 -3.18
CA PRO A 261 1.19 -8.84 -4.52
C PRO A 261 -0.15 -9.53 -4.83
N THR A 262 -1.07 -9.56 -3.88
CA THR A 262 -2.28 -10.41 -3.95
C THR A 262 -3.54 -9.65 -4.30
N GLN A 263 -3.46 -8.35 -4.57
CA GLN A 263 -4.62 -7.56 -4.93
C GLN A 263 -5.16 -7.93 -6.31
N THR A 264 -6.46 -8.15 -6.36
CA THR A 264 -7.19 -8.30 -7.62
C THR A 264 -7.54 -6.91 -8.13
N TRP A 265 -7.13 -6.54 -9.33
CA TRP A 265 -7.44 -5.27 -9.99
C TRP A 265 -6.97 -4.01 -9.23
N GLY A 266 -5.98 -4.09 -8.37
CA GLY A 266 -5.45 -2.90 -7.70
C GLY A 266 -4.96 -1.88 -8.73
N ALA A 267 -5.72 -0.82 -8.98
CA ALA A 267 -5.28 0.28 -9.81
C ALA A 267 -4.52 1.27 -8.95
N MET A 268 -3.28 1.54 -9.31
CA MET A 268 -2.51 2.58 -8.65
C MET A 268 -2.90 3.95 -9.19
N ILE A 269 -3.18 4.02 -10.49
CA ILE A 269 -3.64 5.23 -11.16
C ILE A 269 -4.64 4.80 -12.22
N GLY A 270 -5.77 5.47 -12.29
CA GLY A 270 -6.68 5.16 -13.36
C GLY A 270 -7.96 5.98 -13.43
N GLY A 271 -8.44 6.13 -14.66
CA GLY A 271 -9.78 6.58 -14.99
C GLY A 271 -10.45 5.58 -15.90
N VAL A 272 -11.64 5.14 -15.54
CA VAL A 272 -12.40 4.16 -16.31
C VAL A 272 -13.49 4.85 -17.10
N GLN A 273 -13.39 4.71 -18.41
CA GLN A 273 -14.58 4.82 -19.26
C GLN A 273 -14.58 3.68 -20.28
N SER A 274 -15.71 2.98 -20.38
CA SER A 274 -15.91 2.05 -21.48
C SER A 274 -16.31 2.84 -22.75
N PRO A 275 -15.65 2.64 -23.89
CA PRO A 275 -14.64 1.63 -24.18
C PRO A 275 -13.18 2.03 -23.89
N SER A 276 -12.89 3.27 -23.53
CA SER A 276 -11.51 3.74 -23.33
C SER A 276 -11.11 3.66 -21.86
N ARG A 277 -9.93 3.13 -21.62
CA ARG A 277 -9.35 2.95 -20.28
C ARG A 277 -7.99 3.59 -20.22
N TYR A 278 -7.72 4.33 -19.19
CA TYR A 278 -6.42 4.94 -18.94
C TYR A 278 -5.93 4.47 -17.58
N TYR A 279 -5.08 3.45 -17.59
CA TYR A 279 -4.45 2.91 -16.39
C TYR A 279 -2.93 2.91 -16.57
N PRO A 280 -2.26 4.00 -16.22
CA PRO A 280 -0.80 4.03 -16.23
C PRO A 280 -0.17 2.88 -15.47
N VAL A 281 -0.76 2.50 -14.32
CA VAL A 281 -0.33 1.34 -13.54
C VAL A 281 -1.53 0.65 -12.92
N SER A 282 -1.68 -0.65 -13.18
CA SER A 282 -2.70 -1.51 -12.56
C SER A 282 -2.24 -2.97 -12.49
N LEU A 283 -2.92 -3.79 -11.69
CA LEU A 283 -2.66 -5.23 -11.61
C LEU A 283 -3.64 -6.03 -12.45
N ALA A 284 -3.19 -7.14 -13.00
CA ALA A 284 -4.06 -8.09 -13.70
C ALA A 284 -4.88 -8.92 -12.71
N ALA A 285 -6.16 -9.17 -13.04
CA ALA A 285 -7.15 -9.79 -12.15
C ALA A 285 -6.79 -11.21 -11.67
N MET A 286 -6.16 -12.00 -12.53
CA MET A 286 -5.98 -13.43 -12.31
C MET A 286 -4.53 -13.85 -12.10
N GLU A 287 -3.60 -12.97 -12.32
CA GLU A 287 -2.19 -13.29 -12.30
C GLU A 287 -1.49 -12.40 -11.29
N ALA A 288 -1.34 -12.90 -10.07
CA ALA A 288 -0.52 -12.25 -9.07
C ALA A 288 0.85 -11.89 -9.65
N ARG A 289 1.30 -10.65 -9.48
CA ARG A 289 2.56 -10.07 -9.96
C ARG A 289 2.64 -9.70 -11.44
N LYS A 290 1.53 -9.59 -12.14
CA LYS A 290 1.53 -8.99 -13.46
C LYS A 290 0.94 -7.60 -13.41
N GLU A 291 1.77 -6.66 -13.75
CA GLU A 291 1.37 -5.27 -13.90
C GLU A 291 0.84 -5.05 -15.31
N ARG A 292 -0.13 -4.17 -15.42
CA ARG A 292 -0.74 -3.79 -16.69
C ARG A 292 -0.68 -2.29 -16.84
N TYR A 293 -0.42 -1.89 -18.06
CA TYR A 293 -0.35 -0.51 -18.51
C TYR A 293 -1.37 -0.37 -19.64
N VAL A 294 -2.54 0.19 -19.34
CA VAL A 294 -3.71 0.12 -20.22
C VAL A 294 -4.05 1.47 -20.81
N TYR A 295 -4.02 1.54 -22.13
CA TYR A 295 -4.38 2.71 -22.90
C TYR A 295 -5.43 2.33 -23.96
N GLY A 296 -6.66 2.82 -23.80
CA GLY A 296 -7.75 2.49 -24.73
C GLY A 296 -8.34 1.08 -24.56
N ALA A 297 -8.59 0.42 -25.67
CA ALA A 297 -9.05 -0.97 -25.75
C ALA A 297 -8.54 -1.60 -27.06
N PRO A 298 -8.16 -2.91 -27.12
CA PRO A 298 -8.19 -3.91 -26.04
C PRO A 298 -7.06 -3.73 -25.03
N ASP A 299 -7.17 -4.45 -23.90
CA ASP A 299 -6.11 -4.45 -22.89
C ASP A 299 -4.80 -4.98 -23.50
N PRO A 300 -3.67 -4.28 -23.35
CA PRO A 300 -2.38 -4.82 -23.75
C PRO A 300 -2.02 -6.03 -22.88
N PRO A 301 -1.12 -6.90 -23.34
CA PRO A 301 -0.69 -8.04 -22.57
C PRO A 301 -0.09 -7.57 -21.23
N ALA A 302 -0.46 -8.26 -20.16
CA ALA A 302 0.11 -8.01 -18.83
C ALA A 302 1.58 -8.43 -18.80
N VAL A 303 2.42 -7.62 -18.21
CA VAL A 303 3.86 -7.86 -18.11
C VAL A 303 4.19 -8.35 -16.70
N ALA A 304 5.02 -9.37 -16.62
CA ALA A 304 5.46 -9.91 -15.34
C ALA A 304 6.60 -9.05 -14.78
N TYR A 305 6.26 -7.98 -14.08
CA TYR A 305 7.20 -7.26 -13.24
C TYR A 305 7.03 -7.68 -11.78
N PRO A 306 8.11 -7.66 -10.98
CA PRO A 306 8.00 -7.86 -9.55
C PRO A 306 7.24 -6.68 -8.92
N THR A 307 5.99 -6.88 -8.59
CA THR A 307 5.09 -5.85 -8.02
C THR A 307 5.59 -5.25 -6.70
N LEU A 308 6.54 -5.91 -6.03
CA LEU A 308 7.11 -5.49 -4.74
C LEU A 308 8.42 -4.70 -4.91
N GLN A 309 8.78 -4.34 -6.12
CA GLN A 309 9.91 -3.45 -6.42
C GLN A 309 9.40 -2.06 -6.77
N ARG A 310 10.26 -1.07 -6.54
CA ARG A 310 10.03 0.27 -7.05
C ARG A 310 10.30 0.29 -8.56
N HIS A 311 9.39 0.89 -9.30
CA HIS A 311 9.48 1.11 -10.72
C HIS A 311 9.26 2.58 -11.06
N GLU A 312 9.89 3.02 -12.16
CA GLU A 312 9.65 4.31 -12.79
C GLU A 312 8.95 4.04 -14.13
N VAL A 313 7.77 4.59 -14.31
CA VAL A 313 6.98 4.45 -15.54
C VAL A 313 6.84 5.79 -16.22
N VAL A 314 7.11 5.80 -17.51
CA VAL A 314 6.69 6.84 -18.45
C VAL A 314 5.58 6.24 -19.31
N PHE A 315 4.37 6.72 -19.15
CA PHE A 315 3.18 6.18 -19.80
C PHE A 315 2.63 7.15 -20.82
N ASN A 316 2.46 6.67 -22.04
CA ASN A 316 1.95 7.42 -23.19
C ASN A 316 2.78 8.68 -23.49
N ASP A 317 4.08 8.49 -23.75
CA ASP A 317 4.98 9.56 -24.20
C ASP A 317 4.59 10.12 -25.60
N ALA A 318 5.34 11.07 -26.11
CA ALA A 318 5.09 11.66 -27.42
C ALA A 318 5.05 10.64 -28.58
N GLY A 319 5.61 9.44 -28.40
CA GLY A 319 5.55 8.32 -29.33
C GLY A 319 4.42 7.34 -29.07
N GLN A 320 3.53 7.64 -28.12
CA GLN A 320 2.50 6.74 -27.61
C GLN A 320 3.09 5.44 -27.02
N ASN A 321 4.18 5.55 -26.32
CA ASN A 321 4.88 4.42 -25.71
C ASN A 321 4.61 4.32 -24.21
N VAL A 322 4.82 3.11 -23.69
CA VAL A 322 5.04 2.90 -22.26
C VAL A 322 6.43 2.36 -22.05
N SER A 323 7.18 3.01 -21.20
CA SER A 323 8.51 2.59 -20.75
C SER A 323 8.49 2.35 -19.24
N VAL A 324 9.18 1.31 -18.79
CA VAL A 324 9.34 0.96 -17.38
C VAL A 324 10.83 0.85 -17.09
N ASP A 325 11.29 1.55 -16.06
CA ASP A 325 12.70 1.63 -15.68
C ASP A 325 13.61 2.02 -16.86
N GLY A 326 13.11 2.91 -17.72
CA GLY A 326 13.79 3.38 -18.92
C GLY A 326 13.77 2.41 -20.12
N ALA A 327 13.23 1.20 -19.97
CA ALA A 327 13.11 0.23 -21.06
C ALA A 327 11.74 0.35 -21.76
N LEU A 328 11.74 0.51 -23.10
CA LEU A 328 10.52 0.49 -23.89
C LEU A 328 9.81 -0.86 -23.75
N LEU A 329 8.58 -0.83 -23.25
CA LEU A 329 7.78 -2.02 -23.05
C LEU A 329 6.80 -2.28 -24.19
N SER A 330 6.10 -1.25 -24.66
CA SER A 330 5.09 -1.34 -25.71
C SER A 330 4.81 0.02 -26.33
N THR A 331 4.27 0.00 -27.56
CA THR A 331 3.70 1.17 -28.22
C THR A 331 2.20 0.97 -28.37
N PHE A 332 1.40 1.97 -28.01
CA PHE A 332 -0.05 1.92 -28.13
C PHE A 332 -0.47 2.18 -29.57
N SER A 333 -1.52 1.49 -30.03
CA SER A 333 -2.03 1.59 -31.40
C SER A 333 -3.53 1.86 -31.50
N THR A 334 -4.14 2.29 -30.41
CA THR A 334 -5.59 2.45 -30.29
C THR A 334 -5.98 3.93 -30.21
N ASP A 335 -7.11 4.29 -30.83
CA ASP A 335 -7.74 5.60 -30.64
C ASP A 335 -8.24 5.71 -29.19
N PHE A 336 -7.63 6.58 -28.41
CA PHE A 336 -8.09 6.90 -27.08
C PHE A 336 -9.20 7.95 -27.14
N LYS A 337 -10.30 7.69 -26.46
CA LYS A 337 -11.35 8.68 -26.25
C LYS A 337 -11.20 9.28 -24.86
N THR A 338 -11.21 10.60 -24.79
CA THR A 338 -11.12 11.35 -23.51
C THR A 338 -12.01 10.74 -22.44
N SER A 339 -11.44 10.55 -21.26
CA SER A 339 -12.16 10.06 -20.08
C SER A 339 -13.28 11.03 -19.66
N TYR A 340 -14.38 10.50 -19.10
CA TYR A 340 -15.43 11.34 -18.51
C TYR A 340 -15.29 11.47 -16.98
N THR A 341 -14.40 10.72 -16.40
CA THR A 341 -14.15 10.75 -14.97
C THR A 341 -12.68 11.06 -14.70
N PRO A 342 -12.36 11.74 -13.61
CA PRO A 342 -11.00 12.09 -13.30
C PRO A 342 -10.13 10.85 -13.02
N MET A 343 -8.85 11.00 -13.22
CA MET A 343 -7.88 10.01 -12.78
C MET A 343 -7.72 10.08 -11.26
N TYR A 344 -7.78 8.92 -10.63
CA TYR A 344 -7.50 8.80 -9.21
C TYR A 344 -6.13 8.15 -8.99
N ILE A 345 -5.42 8.61 -7.98
CA ILE A 345 -4.18 8.01 -7.48
C ILE A 345 -4.57 7.03 -6.36
N PHE A 346 -3.95 5.86 -6.30
CA PHE A 346 -4.23 4.74 -5.41
C PHE A 346 -5.58 4.05 -5.63
N ALA A 347 -6.32 4.44 -6.65
CA ALA A 347 -7.57 3.81 -7.05
C ALA A 347 -7.88 4.09 -8.52
N ALA A 348 -8.94 3.49 -9.05
CA ALA A 348 -9.54 3.87 -10.32
C ALA A 348 -10.87 4.57 -10.12
N SER A 349 -11.17 5.58 -10.94
CA SER A 349 -12.51 6.18 -10.98
C SER A 349 -13.42 5.37 -11.91
N LYS A 350 -14.61 5.01 -11.44
CA LYS A 350 -15.67 4.41 -12.25
C LYS A 350 -16.39 5.46 -13.11
N SER A 351 -17.18 4.99 -14.07
CA SER A 351 -18.00 5.85 -14.95
C SER A 351 -18.99 6.77 -14.21
N ASN A 352 -19.29 6.49 -12.94
CA ASN A 352 -20.12 7.33 -12.06
C ASN A 352 -19.29 8.20 -11.10
N GLY A 353 -17.98 8.25 -11.26
CA GLY A 353 -17.06 9.00 -10.39
C GLY A 353 -16.74 8.33 -9.05
N ALA A 354 -17.30 7.16 -8.75
CA ALA A 354 -16.96 6.44 -7.52
C ALA A 354 -15.55 5.84 -7.62
N ALA A 355 -14.79 5.89 -6.53
CA ALA A 355 -13.51 5.21 -6.43
C ALA A 355 -13.70 3.70 -6.27
N ASP A 356 -12.89 2.92 -6.99
CA ASP A 356 -12.85 1.45 -6.92
C ASP A 356 -11.44 0.94 -7.20
N TRP A 357 -11.23 -0.36 -7.04
CA TRP A 357 -9.95 -1.04 -7.29
C TRP A 357 -8.78 -0.38 -6.56
N PHE A 358 -9.00 -0.04 -5.30
CA PHE A 358 -7.98 0.56 -4.44
C PHE A 358 -6.72 -0.28 -4.44
N SER A 359 -5.55 0.39 -4.45
CA SER A 359 -4.26 -0.27 -4.37
C SER A 359 -3.66 -0.17 -2.97
N LYS A 360 -2.84 -1.17 -2.63
CA LYS A 360 -1.87 -1.09 -1.54
C LYS A 360 -0.52 -0.85 -2.16
N SER A 361 -0.06 0.37 -2.09
CA SER A 361 1.10 0.81 -2.87
C SER A 361 1.72 2.09 -2.31
N ARG A 362 2.94 2.38 -2.76
CA ARG A 362 3.70 3.59 -2.49
C ARG A 362 3.86 4.38 -3.77
N ILE A 363 3.83 5.68 -3.67
CA ILE A 363 4.14 6.61 -4.76
C ILE A 363 5.15 7.63 -4.27
N TRP A 364 6.24 7.78 -5.03
CA TRP A 364 7.34 8.71 -4.76
C TRP A 364 7.15 10.06 -5.45
N HIS A 365 6.61 10.05 -6.65
CA HIS A 365 6.20 11.24 -7.41
C HIS A 365 5.16 10.85 -8.46
N TYR A 366 4.42 11.84 -8.92
CA TYR A 366 3.41 11.67 -9.94
C TYR A 366 3.33 12.94 -10.79
N ASP A 367 3.75 12.84 -12.05
CA ASP A 367 3.82 13.93 -12.99
C ASP A 367 2.89 13.67 -14.16
N VAL A 368 2.19 14.69 -14.60
CA VAL A 368 1.31 14.62 -15.76
C VAL A 368 1.63 15.75 -16.71
N TYR A 369 1.73 15.41 -17.99
CA TYR A 369 1.97 16.35 -19.07
C TYR A 369 0.89 16.18 -20.13
N GLU A 370 0.53 17.27 -20.82
CA GLU A 370 -0.26 17.23 -22.05
C GLU A 370 0.47 17.95 -23.17
N ASN A 371 0.73 17.25 -24.29
CA ASN A 371 1.57 17.78 -25.37
C ASN A 371 2.92 18.35 -24.89
N GLY A 372 3.51 17.72 -23.88
CA GLY A 372 4.77 18.16 -23.26
C GLY A 372 4.65 19.32 -22.29
N THR A 373 3.45 19.88 -22.09
CA THR A 373 3.20 20.91 -21.08
C THR A 373 2.84 20.24 -19.75
N PRO A 374 3.51 20.58 -18.63
CA PRO A 374 3.19 19.99 -17.33
C PRO A 374 1.83 20.47 -16.83
N LEU A 375 0.98 19.52 -16.41
CA LEU A 375 -0.33 19.76 -15.80
C LEU A 375 -0.33 19.51 -14.29
N LEU A 376 0.42 18.51 -13.82
CA LEU A 376 0.63 18.21 -12.40
C LEU A 376 2.09 17.82 -12.19
N ASN A 377 2.60 18.19 -11.02
CA ASN A 377 3.89 17.77 -10.54
C ASN A 377 3.79 17.51 -9.03
N LEU A 378 3.40 16.28 -8.68
CA LEU A 378 3.06 15.92 -7.31
C LEU A 378 4.24 15.27 -6.60
N ILE A 379 4.54 15.78 -5.42
CA ILE A 379 5.51 15.20 -4.50
C ILE A 379 4.84 14.87 -3.16
N PRO A 380 5.25 13.79 -2.50
CA PRO A 380 4.75 13.44 -1.16
C PRO A 380 5.16 14.46 -0.10
N ALA A 381 4.21 14.88 0.72
CA ALA A 381 4.42 15.89 1.76
C ALA A 381 3.56 15.63 3.01
N VAL A 382 3.89 16.33 4.09
CA VAL A 382 3.03 16.48 5.27
C VAL A 382 2.75 17.96 5.45
N ASP A 383 1.48 18.32 5.47
CA ASP A 383 1.06 19.73 5.56
C ASP A 383 1.32 20.35 6.95
N THR A 384 1.03 21.60 7.10
CA THR A 384 1.22 22.34 8.36
C THR A 384 0.29 21.90 9.50
N ASN A 385 -0.67 21.01 9.24
CA ASN A 385 -1.53 20.38 10.23
C ASN A 385 -1.10 18.94 10.58
N GLY A 386 0.02 18.46 10.01
CA GLY A 386 0.50 17.10 10.17
C GLY A 386 -0.24 16.08 9.31
N VAL A 387 -0.98 16.51 8.27
CA VAL A 387 -1.73 15.62 7.39
C VAL A 387 -0.90 15.25 6.16
N ALA A 388 -0.76 13.96 5.91
CA ALA A 388 -0.06 13.45 4.73
C ALA A 388 -0.86 13.75 3.44
N CYS A 389 -0.20 14.33 2.45
CA CYS A 389 -0.79 14.81 1.21
C CYS A 389 0.23 14.75 0.05
N PHE A 390 -0.25 14.92 -1.18
CA PHE A 390 0.63 15.30 -2.28
C PHE A 390 0.66 16.82 -2.39
N HIS A 391 1.84 17.38 -2.50
CA HIS A 391 2.04 18.78 -2.82
C HIS A 391 2.29 18.93 -4.32
N ASP A 392 1.52 19.76 -4.98
CA ASP A 392 1.70 20.07 -6.40
C ASP A 392 2.65 21.26 -6.56
N LEU A 393 3.83 21.01 -7.12
CA LEU A 393 4.85 22.03 -7.33
C LEU A 393 4.45 23.10 -8.37
N LEU A 394 3.49 22.81 -9.24
CA LEU A 394 3.04 23.76 -10.25
C LEU A 394 2.04 24.75 -9.69
N SER A 395 1.07 24.26 -8.93
CA SER A 395 0.01 25.12 -8.38
C SER A 395 0.29 25.58 -6.95
N GLY A 396 1.30 25.02 -6.28
CA GLY A 396 1.57 25.29 -4.87
C GLY A 396 0.52 24.74 -3.90
N THR A 397 -0.37 23.84 -4.33
CA THR A 397 -1.49 23.34 -3.52
C THR A 397 -1.28 21.90 -3.09
N ASN A 398 -1.98 21.51 -2.02
CA ASN A 398 -1.97 20.17 -1.49
C ASN A 398 -3.20 19.38 -1.92
N LEU A 399 -2.99 18.15 -2.38
CA LEU A 399 -4.03 17.20 -2.71
C LEU A 399 -4.14 16.16 -1.60
N TYR A 400 -5.32 16.04 -1.03
CA TYR A 400 -5.58 15.21 0.15
C TYR A 400 -6.30 13.91 -0.17
N ASN A 401 -6.22 12.98 0.78
CA ASN A 401 -7.00 11.76 0.75
C ASN A 401 -8.51 12.05 0.71
N LYS A 402 -9.21 11.45 -0.25
CA LYS A 402 -10.68 11.46 -0.36
C LYS A 402 -11.32 10.16 0.13
N GLY A 403 -10.50 9.14 0.44
CA GLY A 403 -10.96 7.86 0.98
C GLY A 403 -11.02 7.82 2.51
N THR A 404 -10.91 6.63 3.08
CA THR A 404 -10.95 6.42 4.53
C THR A 404 -9.56 6.12 5.08
N GLY A 405 -9.32 6.46 6.35
CA GLY A 405 -8.01 6.34 6.99
C GLY A 405 -7.03 7.45 6.56
N ALA A 406 -5.79 7.32 6.94
CA ALA A 406 -4.72 8.24 6.58
C ALA A 406 -3.68 7.54 5.71
N PHE A 407 -2.95 8.29 4.88
CA PHE A 407 -1.74 7.77 4.24
C PHE A 407 -0.67 7.53 5.29
N LYS A 408 0.14 6.50 5.08
CA LYS A 408 1.42 6.38 5.75
C LYS A 408 2.46 7.18 4.95
N THR A 409 3.42 7.74 5.66
CA THR A 409 4.51 8.51 5.05
C THR A 409 5.81 7.74 5.12
N GLY A 410 6.63 7.92 4.12
CA GLY A 410 8.01 7.49 4.16
C GLY A 410 8.88 8.41 5.02
N ARG A 411 10.20 8.33 4.82
CA ARG A 411 11.16 9.16 5.55
C ARG A 411 11.04 10.63 5.16
N ILE A 412 11.31 11.51 6.10
CA ILE A 412 11.44 12.94 5.83
C ILE A 412 12.68 13.14 4.95
N ILE A 413 12.49 13.82 3.81
CA ILE A 413 13.56 14.12 2.84
C ILE A 413 13.88 15.61 2.76
N SER A 414 13.01 16.48 3.24
CA SER A 414 13.27 17.90 3.37
C SER A 414 12.34 18.49 4.42
N GLU A 415 12.87 19.33 5.27
CA GLU A 415 12.12 20.12 6.23
C GLU A 415 12.08 21.57 5.77
N ASN A 416 10.94 22.22 5.88
CA ASN A 416 10.77 23.65 5.58
C ASN A 416 11.18 24.57 6.73
N VAL A 417 11.50 24.01 7.87
CA VAL A 417 12.15 24.78 8.91
C VAL A 417 13.56 25.07 8.41
N PRO A 418 14.05 26.31 8.38
CA PRO A 418 15.45 26.57 8.13
C PRO A 418 16.22 25.73 9.13
N LEU A 419 16.88 24.68 8.64
CA LEU A 419 17.73 23.89 9.51
C LEU A 419 18.85 24.85 9.92
N ASP A 420 18.79 25.38 11.11
CA ASP A 420 19.91 26.10 11.68
C ASP A 420 21.00 25.05 11.98
N LEU A 421 21.78 24.74 10.95
CA LEU A 421 22.85 23.77 10.98
C LEU A 421 23.94 24.18 11.96
N ALA A 422 24.03 25.46 12.29
CA ALA A 422 24.95 25.97 13.29
C ALA A 422 24.51 25.60 14.72
N ALA A 423 23.22 25.31 14.93
CA ALA A 423 22.69 24.89 16.22
C ALA A 423 22.70 23.36 16.43
N ARG A 424 23.05 22.57 15.41
CA ARG A 424 23.15 21.11 15.51
C ARG A 424 24.45 20.73 16.19
N THR A 425 24.38 20.41 17.48
CA THR A 425 25.51 19.92 18.29
C THR A 425 25.76 18.41 18.18
N ASP A 426 24.86 17.70 17.53
CA ASP A 426 24.93 16.25 17.30
C ASP A 426 25.76 15.86 16.06
N LEU A 427 26.18 16.83 15.24
CA LEU A 427 27.01 16.61 14.08
C LEU A 427 28.49 16.74 14.49
N ALA A 428 29.35 15.88 13.93
CA ALA A 428 30.78 15.95 14.16
C ALA A 428 31.36 17.30 13.67
N PRO A 429 32.37 17.86 14.33
CA PRO A 429 33.01 19.08 13.89
C PRO A 429 33.52 18.97 12.45
N GLY A 430 33.11 19.89 11.59
CA GLY A 430 33.47 19.92 10.17
C GLY A 430 32.45 19.31 9.21
N LEU A 431 31.43 18.63 9.71
CA LEU A 431 30.33 18.15 8.87
C LEU A 431 29.32 19.29 8.67
N LYS A 432 29.15 19.72 7.43
CA LYS A 432 28.07 20.63 7.05
C LYS A 432 27.00 19.80 6.33
N VAL A 433 25.82 19.76 6.90
CA VAL A 433 24.64 19.22 6.20
C VAL A 433 24.20 20.26 5.19
N LEU A 434 24.12 19.92 3.94
CA LEU A 434 23.62 20.80 2.91
C LEU A 434 22.09 20.85 2.95
N SER A 435 21.52 22.02 2.84
CA SER A 435 20.08 22.22 2.69
C SER A 435 19.61 21.49 1.43
N LEU A 436 18.67 20.58 1.59
CA LEU A 436 18.08 19.80 0.51
C LEU A 436 16.81 20.49 0.00
N ASP A 437 16.99 21.50 -0.78
CA ASP A 437 15.87 22.26 -1.35
C ASP A 437 15.36 21.71 -2.69
N VAL A 438 15.74 20.50 -3.07
CA VAL A 438 15.43 19.97 -4.39
C VAL A 438 15.00 18.52 -4.30
N ARG A 439 13.99 18.20 -5.10
CA ARG A 439 13.56 16.86 -5.49
C ARG A 439 14.74 15.90 -5.59
N PRO A 440 14.68 14.71 -4.97
CA PRO A 440 15.65 13.68 -5.27
C PRO A 440 15.53 13.29 -6.74
N SER A 441 16.31 13.92 -7.62
CA SER A 441 16.56 13.31 -8.92
C SER A 441 17.40 12.08 -8.64
N TYR A 442 16.84 10.90 -8.89
CA TYR A 442 17.60 9.67 -8.93
C TYR A 442 18.73 9.85 -9.92
N GLY A 443 19.97 9.66 -9.47
CA GLY A 443 21.10 9.66 -10.36
C GLY A 443 22.10 10.79 -10.23
N THR A 444 21.96 11.73 -9.30
CA THR A 444 23.09 12.65 -9.03
C THR A 444 24.13 11.91 -8.19
N VAL A 445 25.19 11.48 -8.83
CA VAL A 445 26.31 10.76 -8.23
C VAL A 445 27.38 11.77 -7.89
N PHE A 446 27.85 11.76 -6.64
CA PHE A 446 29.05 12.47 -6.24
C PHE A 446 30.21 11.48 -6.21
N THR A 447 31.13 11.64 -7.14
CA THR A 447 32.35 10.85 -7.17
C THR A 447 33.40 11.58 -6.36
N LEU A 448 33.88 10.95 -5.29
CA LEU A 448 34.99 11.44 -4.51
C LEU A 448 36.28 10.85 -5.06
N ASP A 449 36.72 11.37 -6.17
CA ASP A 449 38.12 11.24 -6.61
C ASP A 449 38.80 12.59 -6.49
N GLU A 450 40.13 12.59 -6.53
CA GLU A 450 40.95 13.81 -6.37
C GLU A 450 40.65 14.88 -7.44
N THR A 451 40.05 14.49 -8.57
CA THR A 451 39.83 15.37 -9.72
C THR A 451 38.37 15.90 -9.80
N THR A 452 37.39 15.18 -9.28
CA THR A 452 35.95 15.50 -9.43
C THR A 452 35.27 15.89 -8.11
N ALA A 453 35.93 15.79 -6.98
CA ALA A 453 35.40 16.13 -5.66
C ALA A 453 35.16 17.64 -5.48
N ALA A 454 34.24 18.21 -6.25
CA ALA A 454 33.89 19.61 -6.11
C ALA A 454 33.17 19.94 -4.81
N THR A 455 32.52 18.95 -4.20
CA THR A 455 31.54 19.16 -3.13
C THR A 455 31.95 18.61 -1.77
N TYR A 456 32.67 17.49 -1.76
CA TYR A 456 33.17 16.86 -0.53
C TYR A 456 34.66 16.53 -0.63
N ASP A 457 35.33 16.57 0.51
CA ASP A 457 36.63 15.98 0.71
C ASP A 457 36.47 14.69 1.51
N ALA A 458 37.25 13.67 1.17
CA ALA A 458 37.41 12.49 2.01
C ALA A 458 38.57 12.74 2.97
N GLU A 459 38.26 12.87 4.25
CA GLU A 459 39.32 12.97 5.31
C GLU A 459 39.53 11.59 5.90
N VAL A 460 40.74 11.06 5.74
CA VAL A 460 41.13 9.79 6.34
C VAL A 460 41.67 10.08 7.74
N ARG A 461 40.98 9.59 8.77
CA ARG A 461 41.41 9.66 10.18
C ARG A 461 41.80 8.28 10.64
N ALA A 462 42.48 8.21 11.80
CA ALA A 462 42.93 6.94 12.36
C ALA A 462 41.81 5.93 12.65
N ASP A 463 40.59 6.42 12.80
CA ASP A 463 39.40 5.64 13.15
C ASP A 463 38.38 5.51 11.99
N GLY A 464 38.68 6.01 10.78
CA GLY A 464 37.81 5.84 9.60
C GLY A 464 38.01 6.89 8.51
N VAL A 465 37.17 6.83 7.49
CA VAL A 465 37.07 7.83 6.43
C VAL A 465 35.84 8.69 6.68
N TYR A 466 36.07 10.00 6.74
CA TYR A 466 35.02 10.99 6.97
C TYR A 466 34.81 11.80 5.70
N LEU A 467 33.56 12.07 5.37
CA LEU A 467 33.22 12.96 4.29
C LEU A 467 32.96 14.35 4.84
N VAL A 468 33.69 15.31 4.38
CA VAL A 468 33.62 16.70 4.82
C VAL A 468 33.14 17.57 3.68
N ALA A 469 31.99 18.23 3.85
CA ALA A 469 31.46 19.14 2.84
C ALA A 469 32.32 20.38 2.65
N LYS A 470 32.65 20.75 1.40
CA LYS A 470 33.35 21.98 1.09
C LYS A 470 32.44 23.20 1.24
N GLU A 471 32.98 24.31 1.71
CA GLU A 471 32.22 25.55 2.00
C GLU A 471 31.56 26.20 0.76
N SER A 472 31.94 25.79 -0.44
CA SER A 472 31.43 26.31 -1.71
C SER A 472 30.53 25.37 -2.48
N ALA A 473 30.12 24.27 -1.87
CA ALA A 473 29.25 23.30 -2.55
C ALA A 473 27.83 23.84 -2.69
N GLY A 474 27.47 24.19 -3.90
CA GLY A 474 26.06 24.41 -4.26
C GLY A 474 25.27 23.10 -4.18
N ASP A 475 23.97 23.25 -4.18
CA ASP A 475 22.89 22.27 -4.08
C ASP A 475 23.21 20.76 -4.03
N ALA A 476 22.87 20.19 -2.89
CA ALA A 476 22.42 18.83 -2.59
C ALA A 476 23.13 17.66 -3.29
N ALA A 477 24.21 17.23 -2.73
CA ALA A 477 24.80 15.91 -2.92
C ALA A 477 23.88 14.80 -2.41
N ARG A 478 23.46 13.87 -3.26
CA ARG A 478 22.56 12.78 -2.86
C ARG A 478 23.18 11.40 -2.93
N VAL A 479 24.17 11.24 -3.77
CA VAL A 479 24.93 10.00 -3.90
C VAL A 479 26.41 10.34 -3.79
N ILE A 480 27.09 9.71 -2.86
CA ILE A 480 28.52 9.85 -2.66
C ILE A 480 29.16 8.60 -3.23
N GLU A 481 30.05 8.74 -4.19
CA GLU A 481 30.80 7.64 -4.76
C GLU A 481 32.21 7.61 -4.18
N VAL A 482 32.54 6.51 -3.49
CA VAL A 482 33.88 6.25 -2.99
C VAL A 482 34.53 5.29 -3.97
N THR A 483 35.54 5.75 -4.70
CA THR A 483 36.27 4.97 -5.71
C THR A 483 37.59 4.43 -5.17
N GLY A 484 37.88 3.19 -5.54
CA GLY A 484 39.18 2.55 -5.23
C GLY A 484 39.07 1.41 -4.21
N ASN A 485 40.20 0.69 -4.05
CA ASN A 485 40.33 -0.39 -3.06
C ASN A 485 40.71 0.24 -1.74
N THR A 486 39.76 0.34 -0.82
CA THR A 486 39.96 1.04 0.45
C THR A 486 39.41 0.22 1.62
N ALA A 487 40.14 0.16 2.72
CA ALA A 487 39.62 -0.31 3.99
C ALA A 487 38.83 0.84 4.61
N ILE A 488 37.54 0.66 4.83
CA ILE A 488 36.64 1.74 5.28
C ILE A 488 36.00 1.39 6.60
N GLN A 489 36.06 2.34 7.54
CA GLN A 489 35.21 2.38 8.73
C GLN A 489 34.40 3.68 8.69
N LEU A 490 33.10 3.57 8.35
CA LEU A 490 32.18 4.69 8.37
C LEU A 490 31.34 4.61 9.65
N LYS A 491 31.31 5.68 10.43
CA LYS A 491 30.47 5.74 11.65
C LYS A 491 29.12 6.33 11.35
N ALA A 492 28.06 5.65 11.79
CA ALA A 492 26.71 6.17 11.75
C ALA A 492 26.59 7.44 12.62
N GLY A 493 25.75 8.35 12.21
CA GLY A 493 25.50 9.61 12.92
C GLY A 493 26.45 10.76 12.56
N GLU A 494 27.52 10.49 11.81
CA GLU A 494 28.43 11.51 11.30
C GLU A 494 28.18 11.89 9.84
N MET A 495 27.21 11.25 9.20
CA MET A 495 26.85 11.43 7.80
C MET A 495 25.42 12.00 7.66
N PRO A 496 25.17 12.80 6.62
CA PRO A 496 23.79 13.27 6.35
C PRO A 496 22.86 12.09 6.13
N THR A 497 21.73 12.06 6.83
CA THR A 497 20.72 10.97 6.74
C THR A 497 20.09 10.79 5.36
N CYS A 498 20.31 11.73 4.46
CA CYS A 498 19.78 11.78 3.10
C CYS A 498 20.80 11.44 2.02
N ALA A 499 22.04 11.12 2.37
CA ALA A 499 23.07 10.75 1.40
C ALA A 499 23.03 9.26 1.09
N SER A 500 23.14 8.90 -0.18
CA SER A 500 23.46 7.55 -0.62
C SER A 500 24.96 7.44 -0.87
N ILE A 501 25.56 6.35 -0.40
CA ILE A 501 26.97 6.09 -0.63
C ILE A 501 27.11 4.98 -1.67
N ARG A 502 27.94 5.23 -2.68
CA ARG A 502 28.26 4.29 -3.72
C ARG A 502 29.75 3.94 -3.60
N PHE A 503 30.07 2.65 -3.57
CA PHE A 503 31.43 2.15 -3.55
C PHE A 503 31.79 1.53 -4.87
N SER A 504 33.01 1.77 -5.37
CA SER A 504 33.60 1.05 -6.49
C SER A 504 34.87 0.34 -6.06
N GLY A 505 35.07 -0.89 -6.53
CA GLY A 505 36.20 -1.72 -6.17
C GLY A 505 35.92 -2.64 -4.97
N ILE A 506 36.96 -3.00 -4.24
CA ILE A 506 36.89 -3.90 -3.08
C ILE A 506 36.96 -3.09 -1.80
N VAL A 507 35.94 -3.22 -0.97
CA VAL A 507 35.90 -2.64 0.37
C VAL A 507 35.99 -3.76 1.39
N THR A 508 37.01 -3.72 2.25
CA THR A 508 37.19 -4.70 3.34
C THR A 508 36.94 -4.01 4.67
N LEU A 509 36.03 -4.55 5.48
CA LEU A 509 35.80 -4.01 6.82
C LEU A 509 36.98 -4.37 7.76
N THR A 510 37.37 -3.43 8.58
CA THR A 510 38.43 -3.60 9.60
C THR A 510 37.87 -3.55 11.02
N ALA A 511 36.57 -3.26 11.16
CA ALA A 511 35.83 -3.23 12.42
C ALA A 511 34.33 -3.36 12.12
N ASN A 512 33.52 -3.59 13.16
CA ASN A 512 32.07 -3.54 13.04
C ASN A 512 31.63 -2.12 12.63
N CYS A 513 30.77 -2.04 11.61
CA CYS A 513 30.30 -0.79 11.05
C CYS A 513 28.77 -0.66 11.21
N ASP A 514 28.31 0.51 11.64
CA ASP A 514 26.91 0.88 11.69
C ASP A 514 26.63 2.00 10.68
N TRP A 515 26.05 1.63 9.56
CA TRP A 515 25.74 2.56 8.46
C TRP A 515 24.26 2.92 8.38
N ARG A 516 23.46 2.66 9.41
CA ARG A 516 22.01 2.95 9.40
C ARG A 516 21.71 4.42 9.16
N GLY A 517 22.57 5.32 9.64
CA GLY A 517 22.46 6.76 9.45
C GLY A 517 22.76 7.25 8.02
N LEU A 518 23.25 6.38 7.14
CA LEU A 518 23.67 6.77 5.78
C LEU A 518 22.54 6.71 4.73
N GLY A 519 21.29 6.49 5.12
CA GLY A 519 20.19 6.30 4.17
C GLY A 519 20.34 5.03 3.36
N THR A 520 19.94 5.07 2.10
CA THR A 520 20.05 3.91 1.21
C THR A 520 21.50 3.70 0.79
N PHE A 521 22.01 2.55 1.14
CA PHE A 521 23.35 2.12 0.75
C PHE A 521 23.35 1.60 -0.68
N VAL A 522 24.01 2.30 -1.59
CA VAL A 522 24.05 1.95 -3.02
C VAL A 522 25.39 1.36 -3.37
N VAL A 523 25.41 0.11 -3.79
CA VAL A 523 26.63 -0.60 -4.21
C VAL A 523 26.69 -0.62 -5.74
N PRO A 524 27.74 -0.07 -6.38
CA PRO A 524 27.83 -0.02 -7.84
C PRO A 524 28.15 -1.39 -8.45
N ALA A 525 27.91 -1.51 -9.75
CA ALA A 525 28.23 -2.72 -10.51
C ALA A 525 29.73 -3.08 -10.37
N GLY A 526 30.02 -4.34 -10.09
CA GLY A 526 31.37 -4.84 -9.92
C GLY A 526 32.04 -4.52 -8.58
N ALA A 527 31.36 -3.83 -7.67
CA ALA A 527 31.90 -3.60 -6.32
C ALA A 527 31.75 -4.84 -5.43
N LEU A 528 32.71 -5.05 -4.56
CA LEU A 528 32.71 -6.11 -3.58
C LEU A 528 32.93 -5.53 -2.18
N ILE A 529 32.02 -5.85 -1.25
CA ILE A 529 32.20 -5.53 0.17
C ILE A 529 32.48 -6.82 0.91
N ASP A 530 33.68 -6.91 1.51
CA ASP A 530 34.05 -8.04 2.34
C ASP A 530 33.92 -7.65 3.82
N LEU A 531 33.01 -8.31 4.51
CA LEU A 531 32.78 -8.11 5.95
C LEU A 531 34.00 -8.52 6.76
N HIS A 532 34.79 -9.43 6.25
CA HIS A 532 36.07 -9.89 6.86
C HIS A 532 35.93 -10.25 8.36
N GLY A 533 34.86 -10.93 8.72
CA GLY A 533 34.53 -11.34 10.08
C GLY A 533 33.88 -10.26 10.95
N HIS A 534 33.57 -9.09 10.39
CA HIS A 534 32.92 -7.98 11.11
C HIS A 534 31.43 -7.85 10.78
N ASP A 535 30.72 -7.16 11.66
CA ASP A 535 29.30 -6.83 11.44
C ASP A 535 29.16 -5.55 10.61
N LEU A 536 28.29 -5.59 9.62
CA LEU A 536 27.80 -4.43 8.90
C LEU A 536 26.30 -4.25 9.17
N GLN A 537 25.93 -3.16 9.79
CA GLN A 537 24.54 -2.81 10.05
C GLN A 537 24.09 -1.69 9.09
N VAL A 538 22.98 -1.91 8.39
CA VAL A 538 22.45 -0.98 7.39
C VAL A 538 20.94 -0.81 7.54
N ALA A 539 20.41 0.35 7.14
CA ALA A 539 18.96 0.59 7.04
C ALA A 539 18.43 0.38 5.61
N GLY A 540 19.30 0.15 4.64
CA GLY A 540 18.92 -0.09 3.25
C GLY A 540 20.07 -0.59 2.40
N ILE A 541 19.75 -1.42 1.41
CA ILE A 541 20.71 -1.92 0.41
C ILE A 541 20.09 -1.75 -0.97
N ALA A 542 20.80 -1.11 -1.90
CA ALA A 542 20.39 -0.98 -3.29
C ALA A 542 21.60 -1.10 -4.23
N SER A 543 21.36 -1.46 -5.48
CA SER A 543 22.38 -1.43 -6.53
C SER A 543 21.88 -0.59 -7.71
N VAL A 544 22.80 0.12 -8.36
CA VAL A 544 22.49 1.00 -9.51
C VAL A 544 22.21 0.23 -10.79
N LEU A 545 22.80 -0.94 -10.92
CA LEU A 545 22.60 -1.82 -12.08
C LEU A 545 22.35 -3.22 -11.55
N LYS A 546 21.33 -3.89 -12.05
CA LYS A 546 20.87 -5.24 -11.63
C LYS A 546 21.92 -6.37 -11.85
N ALA A 547 23.19 -6.07 -11.89
CA ALA A 547 24.24 -7.05 -12.12
C ALA A 547 25.48 -6.80 -11.30
N GLU A 548 25.95 -7.83 -10.59
CA GLU A 548 27.33 -8.03 -10.16
C GLU A 548 27.84 -7.20 -8.97
N THR A 549 26.97 -6.79 -8.08
CA THR A 549 27.39 -6.25 -6.80
C THR A 549 27.36 -7.34 -5.73
N THR A 550 28.42 -7.46 -4.94
CA THR A 550 28.56 -8.55 -3.99
C THR A 550 28.91 -8.02 -2.59
N ILE A 551 28.20 -8.51 -1.59
CA ILE A 551 28.60 -8.45 -0.18
C ILE A 551 28.97 -9.87 0.24
N THR A 552 30.18 -10.02 0.79
CA THR A 552 30.70 -11.32 1.19
C THR A 552 31.29 -11.28 2.60
N ASP A 553 31.54 -12.44 3.18
CA ASP A 553 32.45 -12.59 4.32
C ASP A 553 33.46 -13.68 3.97
N SER A 554 34.70 -13.29 3.71
CA SER A 554 35.76 -14.20 3.31
C SER A 554 36.29 -15.04 4.47
N VAL A 555 36.20 -14.52 5.70
CA VAL A 555 36.80 -15.15 6.91
C VAL A 555 35.79 -15.99 7.66
N GLY A 556 34.61 -15.48 7.89
CA GLY A 556 33.52 -16.08 8.66
C GLY A 556 33.33 -15.41 10.01
N GLY A 557 32.10 -15.37 10.48
CA GLY A 557 31.66 -14.71 11.69
C GLY A 557 31.04 -13.34 11.46
N GLY A 558 31.19 -12.75 10.26
CA GLY A 558 30.61 -11.47 9.88
C GLY A 558 29.09 -11.57 9.66
N ARG A 559 28.38 -10.55 10.12
CA ARG A 559 26.93 -10.46 9.97
C ARG A 559 26.55 -9.22 9.17
N LEU A 560 25.73 -9.42 8.14
CA LEU A 560 25.02 -8.34 7.50
C LEU A 560 23.69 -8.14 8.23
N ARG A 561 23.57 -7.08 9.01
CA ARG A 561 22.41 -6.74 9.82
C ARG A 561 21.60 -5.67 9.09
N VAL A 562 20.42 -6.03 8.64
CA VAL A 562 19.52 -5.14 7.90
C VAL A 562 18.37 -4.74 8.82
N GLU A 563 18.42 -3.52 9.32
CA GLU A 563 17.36 -2.95 10.15
C GLU A 563 16.36 -2.21 9.26
N VAL A 564 15.13 -2.74 9.20
CA VAL A 564 14.04 -2.09 8.48
C VAL A 564 13.10 -1.49 9.50
N PRO A 565 12.92 -0.16 9.53
CA PRO A 565 12.00 0.51 10.44
C PRO A 565 10.57 -0.03 10.36
N ALA A 566 9.78 0.18 11.41
CA ALA A 566 8.35 -0.14 11.38
C ALA A 566 7.68 0.58 10.20
N ASP A 567 6.74 -0.11 9.55
CA ASP A 567 6.01 0.38 8.39
C ASP A 567 6.83 0.61 7.10
N ASP A 568 8.13 0.29 7.11
CA ASP A 568 9.00 0.39 5.94
C ASP A 568 9.16 -0.95 5.22
N ILE A 569 9.45 -0.89 3.91
CA ILE A 569 9.72 -2.07 3.08
C ILE A 569 11.03 -1.84 2.33
N LEU A 570 11.96 -2.73 2.54
CA LEU A 570 13.22 -2.76 1.82
C LEU A 570 13.27 -3.96 0.88
N VAL A 571 13.69 -3.74 -0.36
CA VAL A 571 13.83 -4.81 -1.37
C VAL A 571 15.30 -4.99 -1.75
N ASN A 572 15.82 -6.21 -1.62
CA ASN A 572 17.10 -6.59 -2.20
C ASN A 572 16.86 -7.43 -3.47
N ASP A 573 16.93 -6.81 -4.62
CA ASP A 573 16.78 -7.43 -5.93
C ASP A 573 18.07 -7.43 -6.76
N SER A 574 19.14 -6.85 -6.25
CA SER A 574 20.31 -6.47 -7.05
C SER A 574 21.66 -6.71 -6.36
N VAL A 575 21.69 -7.02 -5.07
CA VAL A 575 22.92 -7.26 -4.33
C VAL A 575 23.07 -8.74 -4.02
N SER A 576 24.12 -9.36 -4.54
CA SER A 576 24.47 -10.75 -4.27
C SER A 576 25.13 -10.89 -2.89
N LEU A 577 24.62 -11.80 -2.08
CA LEU A 577 25.19 -12.14 -0.78
C LEU A 577 25.91 -13.48 -0.90
N THR A 578 27.20 -13.52 -0.50
CA THR A 578 28.06 -14.70 -0.71
C THR A 578 28.98 -14.97 0.47
N GLY A 579 29.78 -16.01 0.39
CA GLY A 579 30.77 -16.37 1.39
C GLY A 579 30.17 -16.86 2.70
N LYS A 580 30.87 -16.63 3.80
CA LYS A 580 30.48 -17.14 5.13
C LYS A 580 29.61 -16.16 5.92
N LEU A 581 29.10 -15.09 5.30
CA LEU A 581 28.29 -14.10 5.98
C LEU A 581 26.99 -14.71 6.54
N LYS A 582 26.50 -14.16 7.65
CA LYS A 582 25.15 -14.40 8.17
C LYS A 582 24.27 -13.20 7.88
N LEU A 583 23.10 -13.41 7.28
CA LEU A 583 22.10 -12.37 7.11
C LEU A 583 21.24 -12.27 8.38
N VAL A 584 21.12 -11.08 8.96
CA VAL A 584 20.25 -10.80 10.11
C VAL A 584 19.26 -9.69 9.75
N LYS A 585 17.99 -10.02 9.72
CA LYS A 585 16.90 -9.03 9.53
C LYS A 585 16.45 -8.50 10.88
N GLU A 586 16.57 -7.21 11.07
CA GLU A 586 16.20 -6.48 12.29
C GLU A 586 15.11 -5.41 11.99
N GLY A 587 14.57 -4.80 13.06
CA GLY A 587 13.51 -3.79 12.96
C GLY A 587 12.15 -4.39 12.59
N ALA A 588 11.07 -3.63 12.85
CA ALA A 588 9.71 -4.14 12.72
C ALA A 588 9.16 -4.14 11.27
N GLY A 589 9.86 -3.51 10.32
CA GLY A 589 9.45 -3.44 8.91
C GLY A 589 9.71 -4.72 8.12
N THR A 590 9.52 -4.65 6.80
CA THR A 590 9.62 -5.80 5.90
C THR A 590 10.88 -5.72 5.04
N PHE A 591 11.71 -6.76 5.08
CA PHE A 591 12.80 -6.97 4.12
C PHE A 591 12.39 -8.01 3.07
N ILE A 592 12.51 -7.65 1.80
CA ILE A 592 12.16 -8.52 0.68
C ILE A 592 13.44 -9.00 0.01
N ALA A 593 13.72 -10.30 0.09
CA ALA A 593 14.82 -10.94 -0.60
C ALA A 593 14.35 -11.37 -2.00
N ALA A 594 14.65 -10.55 -3.01
CA ALA A 594 14.20 -10.74 -4.38
C ALA A 594 15.26 -11.39 -5.30
N MET A 595 16.51 -11.46 -4.89
CA MET A 595 17.61 -12.08 -5.65
C MET A 595 17.50 -13.62 -5.67
N GLU A 596 17.65 -14.18 -6.86
CA GLU A 596 17.48 -15.64 -7.10
C GLU A 596 18.64 -16.52 -6.65
N SER A 597 19.85 -15.99 -6.53
CA SER A 597 21.06 -16.81 -6.36
C SER A 597 21.92 -16.30 -5.22
N GLN A 598 21.42 -16.44 -3.99
CA GLN A 598 22.21 -16.12 -2.81
C GLN A 598 23.02 -17.36 -2.38
N SER A 599 24.33 -17.23 -2.18
CA SER A 599 25.22 -18.34 -1.88
C SER A 599 25.96 -18.23 -0.55
N TYR A 600 25.48 -17.37 0.36
CA TYR A 600 26.09 -17.21 1.67
C TYR A 600 25.79 -18.40 2.60
N GLU A 601 26.78 -18.85 3.36
CA GLU A 601 26.76 -20.09 4.15
C GLU A 601 26.45 -19.87 5.64
N GLY A 602 26.53 -18.64 6.14
CA GLY A 602 26.37 -18.34 7.58
C GLY A 602 24.93 -18.42 8.09
N GLY A 603 23.97 -18.68 7.21
CA GLY A 603 22.54 -18.79 7.53
C GLY A 603 21.83 -17.45 7.60
N THR A 604 20.54 -17.51 7.91
CA THR A 604 19.65 -16.35 7.98
C THR A 604 18.95 -16.29 9.33
N GLU A 605 18.89 -15.13 9.93
CA GLU A 605 18.14 -14.87 11.16
C GLU A 605 17.11 -13.76 10.92
N VAL A 606 15.88 -14.01 11.29
CA VAL A 606 14.83 -13.00 11.33
C VAL A 606 14.59 -12.66 12.78
N ALA A 607 15.33 -11.67 13.26
CA ALA A 607 15.28 -11.24 14.66
C ALA A 607 14.05 -10.39 14.98
N ALA A 608 13.53 -9.64 14.00
CA ALA A 608 12.29 -8.88 14.15
C ALA A 608 11.65 -8.58 12.78
N GLY A 609 10.36 -8.23 12.81
CA GLY A 609 9.58 -7.85 11.62
C GLY A 609 9.41 -8.99 10.62
N VAL A 610 9.45 -8.68 9.33
CA VAL A 610 9.16 -9.64 8.26
C VAL A 610 10.34 -9.78 7.30
N LEU A 611 10.81 -11.01 7.07
CA LEU A 611 11.65 -11.35 5.93
C LEU A 611 10.77 -12.10 4.91
N ARG A 612 10.65 -11.53 3.71
CA ARG A 612 9.81 -12.07 2.65
C ARG A 612 10.62 -12.47 1.43
N LEU A 613 10.33 -13.67 0.88
CA LEU A 613 10.90 -14.10 -0.39
C LEU A 613 10.00 -13.69 -1.55
N VAL A 614 10.61 -13.40 -2.72
CA VAL A 614 9.89 -13.15 -3.96
C VAL A 614 10.28 -14.21 -4.97
N PRO A 615 9.37 -15.02 -5.48
CA PRO A 615 9.67 -15.97 -6.56
C PRO A 615 10.01 -15.23 -7.84
N SER A 616 11.00 -15.72 -8.55
CA SER A 616 11.38 -15.20 -9.87
C SER A 616 10.33 -15.46 -10.95
N SER A 617 10.42 -14.70 -12.06
CA SER A 617 9.55 -14.86 -13.22
C SER A 617 9.73 -16.18 -13.97
N SER A 618 10.87 -16.85 -13.80
CA SER A 618 11.26 -18.04 -14.60
C SER A 618 11.12 -19.37 -13.88
N GLY A 619 10.71 -19.40 -12.61
CA GLY A 619 10.49 -20.67 -11.92
C GLY A 619 10.97 -20.79 -10.48
N TYR A 620 10.56 -19.88 -9.61
CA TYR A 620 10.37 -20.21 -8.19
C TYR A 620 11.61 -20.47 -7.31
N ARG A 621 12.72 -19.80 -7.54
CA ARG A 621 13.89 -19.90 -6.68
C ARG A 621 14.28 -18.52 -6.14
N ALA A 622 13.75 -18.15 -4.99
CA ALA A 622 14.33 -17.07 -4.20
C ALA A 622 15.09 -17.71 -3.03
N ASN A 623 16.38 -17.57 -3.00
CA ASN A 623 17.21 -18.22 -2.00
C ASN A 623 17.73 -17.20 -0.98
N VAL A 624 17.56 -17.53 0.30
CA VAL A 624 18.29 -16.89 1.40
C VAL A 624 19.43 -17.81 1.83
N GLY A 625 20.35 -18.06 0.90
CA GLY A 625 21.45 -19.00 1.04
C GLY A 625 21.20 -20.36 0.39
N PRO A 626 22.17 -21.30 0.43
CA PRO A 626 22.02 -22.65 -0.10
C PRO A 626 20.94 -23.46 0.62
N GLU A 627 20.42 -24.50 -0.02
CA GLU A 627 19.34 -25.37 0.51
C GLU A 627 19.68 -26.01 1.88
N THR A 628 20.95 -26.08 2.23
CA THR A 628 21.42 -26.57 3.55
C THR A 628 21.44 -25.48 4.63
N SER A 629 21.17 -24.25 4.28
CA SER A 629 21.19 -23.12 5.22
C SER A 629 20.15 -23.26 6.32
N VAL A 630 20.51 -22.72 7.49
CA VAL A 630 19.59 -22.59 8.63
C VAL A 630 18.91 -21.24 8.57
N VAL A 631 17.58 -21.25 8.66
CA VAL A 631 16.76 -20.03 8.81
C VAL A 631 16.17 -20.02 10.21
N THR A 632 16.64 -19.11 11.05
CA THR A 632 16.12 -18.89 12.41
C THR A 632 15.07 -17.78 12.39
N VAL A 633 13.94 -18.00 13.05
CA VAL A 633 12.86 -17.00 13.17
C VAL A 633 12.55 -16.80 14.65
N ASP A 634 12.88 -15.62 15.15
CA ASP A 634 12.77 -15.28 16.57
C ASP A 634 11.34 -14.88 16.97
N ASN A 635 11.11 -14.75 18.25
CA ASN A 635 9.80 -14.46 18.82
C ASN A 635 9.19 -13.17 18.22
N GLY A 636 7.99 -13.30 17.71
CA GLY A 636 7.25 -12.21 17.04
C GLY A 636 7.72 -11.87 15.64
N ALA A 637 8.82 -12.45 15.15
CA ALA A 637 9.29 -12.28 13.79
C ALA A 637 8.56 -13.21 12.80
N VAL A 638 8.58 -12.85 11.52
CA VAL A 638 7.90 -13.58 10.46
C VAL A 638 8.84 -13.87 9.29
N PHE A 639 8.96 -15.13 8.93
CA PHE A 639 9.56 -15.52 7.67
C PHE A 639 8.45 -15.88 6.67
N ASP A 640 8.27 -15.06 5.62
CA ASP A 640 7.27 -15.27 4.59
C ASP A 640 7.92 -15.83 3.32
N ASN A 641 7.76 -17.11 3.08
CA ASN A 641 8.29 -17.75 1.88
C ASN A 641 7.50 -17.43 0.61
N CYS A 642 6.45 -16.62 0.72
CA CYS A 642 5.59 -16.14 -0.37
C CYS A 642 5.07 -17.29 -1.29
N GLY A 643 5.09 -18.53 -0.84
CA GLY A 643 4.70 -19.70 -1.64
C GLY A 643 5.75 -20.12 -2.69
N ALA A 644 7.03 -19.79 -2.48
CA ALA A 644 8.13 -20.26 -3.33
C ALA A 644 8.25 -21.80 -3.27
N PHE A 645 8.44 -22.44 -4.43
CA PHE A 645 8.34 -23.90 -4.56
C PHE A 645 9.62 -24.68 -4.20
N SER A 646 10.74 -24.02 -3.99
CA SER A 646 12.00 -24.72 -3.74
C SER A 646 12.85 -23.99 -2.71
N CYS A 647 12.33 -23.87 -1.49
CA CYS A 647 13.06 -23.30 -0.36
C CYS A 647 13.26 -24.42 0.69
N ALA A 648 14.07 -25.38 0.35
CA ALA A 648 14.37 -26.54 1.21
C ALA A 648 15.36 -26.18 2.32
N PHE A 649 14.99 -25.26 3.21
CA PHE A 649 15.83 -24.83 4.33
C PHE A 649 15.61 -25.69 5.57
N ASN A 650 16.59 -25.62 6.47
CA ASN A 650 16.46 -26.08 7.85
C ASN A 650 15.92 -24.91 8.68
N TYR A 651 14.70 -25.02 9.16
CA TYR A 651 14.08 -23.96 9.94
C TYR A 651 14.26 -24.17 11.43
N VAL A 652 14.60 -23.10 12.15
CA VAL A 652 14.58 -23.04 13.62
C VAL A 652 13.59 -21.95 14.02
N LEU A 653 12.52 -22.34 14.71
CA LEU A 653 11.51 -21.39 15.19
C LEU A 653 11.68 -21.18 16.68
N ALA A 654 12.05 -19.97 17.06
CA ALA A 654 12.22 -19.52 18.44
C ALA A 654 11.08 -18.55 18.86
N GLY A 655 9.84 -19.00 18.76
CA GLY A 655 8.66 -18.18 18.98
C GLY A 655 8.19 -17.41 17.73
N GLY A 656 8.82 -17.64 16.59
CA GLY A 656 8.52 -16.96 15.34
C GLY A 656 7.42 -17.62 14.50
N THR A 657 7.13 -16.99 13.38
CA THR A 657 6.09 -17.42 12.44
C THR A 657 6.67 -17.76 11.07
N LEU A 658 6.38 -18.96 10.58
CA LEU A 658 6.50 -19.28 9.16
C LEU A 658 5.19 -18.90 8.44
N MET A 659 5.30 -18.08 7.40
CA MET A 659 4.17 -17.61 6.63
C MET A 659 4.30 -17.98 5.15
N ALA A 660 3.16 -18.22 4.49
CA ALA A 660 3.05 -18.30 3.05
C ALA A 660 1.96 -17.36 2.56
N SER A 661 2.29 -16.10 2.33
CA SER A 661 1.32 -15.05 2.00
C SER A 661 0.61 -15.25 0.66
N ARG A 662 1.17 -16.03 -0.24
CA ARG A 662 0.58 -16.34 -1.54
C ARG A 662 -0.09 -17.69 -1.53
N SER A 663 -1.40 -17.74 -1.77
CA SER A 663 -2.08 -18.98 -2.10
C SER A 663 -2.24 -19.10 -3.61
N SER A 664 -1.63 -20.06 -4.18
CA SER A 664 -2.24 -20.74 -5.32
C SER A 664 -1.54 -22.06 -5.50
N ARG A 665 -2.25 -23.10 -5.25
CA ARG A 665 -1.93 -24.49 -5.57
C ARG A 665 -1.06 -25.23 -4.53
N THR A 666 -1.55 -26.33 -4.18
CA THR A 666 -1.04 -27.62 -3.78
C THR A 666 0.29 -28.00 -4.45
N GLY A 667 1.32 -27.22 -4.36
CA GLY A 667 2.61 -27.47 -4.99
C GLY A 667 3.72 -27.32 -3.97
N ASN A 668 4.33 -28.41 -3.62
CA ASN A 668 5.66 -28.68 -3.11
C ASN A 668 6.40 -27.51 -2.44
N ARG A 669 5.98 -27.16 -1.25
CA ARG A 669 6.73 -26.23 -0.40
C ARG A 669 7.72 -27.05 0.37
N GLN A 670 8.97 -26.97 -0.04
CA GLN A 670 10.00 -27.87 0.45
C GLN A 670 10.62 -27.30 1.72
N ILE A 671 10.63 -28.08 2.77
CA ILE A 671 11.46 -27.89 3.95
C ILE A 671 12.33 -29.10 4.15
N THR A 672 13.55 -28.94 4.65
CA THR A 672 14.43 -30.06 4.96
C THR A 672 14.18 -30.52 6.39
N SER A 673 14.14 -29.59 7.33
CA SER A 673 13.80 -29.88 8.72
C SER A 673 13.16 -28.67 9.40
N LEU A 674 12.48 -28.91 10.52
CA LEU A 674 11.90 -27.89 11.38
C LEU A 674 12.24 -28.19 12.84
N THR A 675 12.85 -27.23 13.52
CA THR A 675 13.15 -27.32 14.96
C THR A 675 12.42 -26.21 15.70
N LEU A 676 11.66 -26.56 16.73
CA LEU A 676 11.09 -25.60 17.67
C LEU A 676 12.01 -25.41 18.85
N THR A 677 12.29 -24.20 19.24
CA THR A 677 12.98 -23.83 20.49
C THR A 677 12.09 -22.99 21.39
N ASP A 678 10.90 -22.62 20.90
CA ASP A 678 9.82 -21.99 21.64
C ASP A 678 8.48 -22.23 20.92
N ASP A 679 7.35 -21.93 21.57
CA ASP A 679 6.02 -22.03 21.00
C ASP A 679 5.90 -21.13 19.76
N SER A 680 5.62 -21.72 18.62
CA SER A 680 5.79 -21.08 17.31
C SER A 680 4.56 -21.27 16.43
N MET A 681 4.52 -20.53 15.34
CA MET A 681 3.35 -20.51 14.47
C MET A 681 3.67 -20.76 13.00
N VAL A 682 2.76 -21.45 12.34
CA VAL A 682 2.66 -21.49 10.87
C VAL A 682 1.37 -20.79 10.47
N SER A 683 1.47 -19.75 9.64
CA SER A 683 0.35 -18.86 9.35
C SER A 683 0.12 -18.68 7.85
N ASN A 684 -1.13 -18.34 7.54
CA ASN A 684 -1.63 -17.82 6.27
C ASN A 684 -1.62 -18.75 5.04
N LYS A 685 -2.80 -18.96 4.48
CA LYS A 685 -3.17 -19.67 3.25
C LYS A 685 -2.77 -21.14 3.23
N SER A 686 -2.01 -21.77 2.53
CA SER A 686 -1.67 -23.19 2.59
C SER A 686 -0.19 -23.37 2.82
N PHE A 687 0.19 -24.09 3.85
CA PHE A 687 1.58 -24.42 4.16
C PHE A 687 1.77 -25.95 4.17
N GLY A 688 2.93 -26.43 3.73
CA GLY A 688 3.20 -27.85 3.70
C GLY A 688 4.57 -28.20 4.31
N LEU A 689 4.59 -29.21 5.15
CA LEU A 689 5.80 -29.93 5.54
C LEU A 689 6.07 -30.98 4.44
N VAL A 690 6.87 -30.58 3.45
CA VAL A 690 7.15 -31.41 2.28
C VAL A 690 8.63 -31.28 1.94
N GLY A 691 9.36 -32.38 1.98
CA GLY A 691 10.76 -32.40 1.57
C GLY A 691 10.95 -32.32 0.05
N PRO A 692 12.18 -32.01 -0.43
CA PRO A 692 12.52 -32.09 -1.85
C PRO A 692 12.17 -33.41 -2.45
N SER A 693 11.44 -33.42 -3.58
CA SER A 693 10.96 -34.68 -4.22
C SER A 693 10.20 -35.60 -3.27
N TYR A 694 9.47 -35.04 -2.28
CA TYR A 694 8.78 -35.74 -1.19
C TYR A 694 9.72 -36.51 -0.24
N ALA A 695 10.97 -36.08 -0.14
CA ALA A 695 11.91 -36.60 0.85
C ALA A 695 11.34 -36.46 2.27
N HIS A 696 11.88 -37.28 3.17
CA HIS A 696 11.50 -37.27 4.57
C HIS A 696 11.76 -35.90 5.23
N VAL A 697 10.85 -35.47 6.09
CA VAL A 697 10.96 -34.22 6.85
C VAL A 697 10.99 -34.54 8.35
N ASP A 698 12.05 -34.13 9.02
CA ASP A 698 12.17 -34.21 10.48
C ASP A 698 11.68 -32.94 11.14
N VAL A 699 10.78 -33.07 12.13
CA VAL A 699 10.27 -31.98 12.95
C VAL A 699 10.61 -32.25 14.41
N PHE A 700 11.48 -31.45 14.99
CA PHE A 700 11.89 -31.54 16.40
C PHE A 700 11.03 -30.60 17.26
N MET A 701 10.12 -31.19 18.04
CA MET A 701 9.13 -30.44 18.83
C MET A 701 9.71 -29.85 20.12
N ASN A 702 10.64 -30.56 20.76
CA ASN A 702 11.35 -30.11 21.97
C ASN A 702 10.46 -29.64 23.13
N GLY A 703 9.27 -30.19 23.27
CA GLY A 703 8.28 -29.79 24.29
C GLY A 703 7.38 -28.62 23.90
N HIS A 704 7.60 -28.03 22.75
CA HIS A 704 6.90 -26.79 22.31
C HIS A 704 5.65 -27.06 21.48
N THR A 705 4.87 -25.99 21.31
CA THR A 705 3.64 -25.99 20.50
C THR A 705 3.91 -25.41 19.09
N LEU A 706 3.55 -26.18 18.07
CA LEU A 706 3.41 -25.67 16.70
C LEU A 706 1.93 -25.32 16.48
N ARG A 707 1.64 -24.02 16.43
CA ARG A 707 0.28 -23.51 16.16
C ARG A 707 0.10 -23.25 14.68
N THR A 708 -1.08 -23.59 14.13
CA THR A 708 -1.44 -23.21 12.77
C THR A 708 -2.60 -22.23 12.79
N GLU A 709 -2.42 -21.07 12.17
CA GLU A 709 -3.49 -20.07 11.99
C GLU A 709 -3.56 -19.67 10.53
N PHE A 710 -4.72 -19.86 9.90
CA PHE A 710 -4.93 -19.54 8.50
C PHE A 710 -6.12 -18.58 8.38
N VAL A 711 -5.97 -17.58 7.50
CA VAL A 711 -7.08 -16.68 7.17
C VAL A 711 -8.22 -17.47 6.55
N ARG A 712 -9.43 -17.29 7.08
CA ARG A 712 -10.64 -18.01 6.68
C ARG A 712 -10.90 -17.92 5.18
N GLY A 713 -10.86 -19.05 4.47
CA GLY A 713 -11.16 -19.16 3.04
C GLY A 713 -11.20 -20.63 2.62
N SER A 714 -12.00 -20.97 1.62
CA SER A 714 -12.05 -22.31 1.06
C SER A 714 -10.71 -22.68 0.44
N GLY A 715 -10.07 -23.73 0.93
CA GLY A 715 -8.82 -24.28 0.39
C GLY A 715 -7.56 -23.99 1.19
N ASN A 716 -7.65 -23.41 2.38
CA ASN A 716 -6.49 -23.23 3.26
C ASN A 716 -6.21 -24.53 4.02
N GLN A 717 -5.03 -25.07 3.85
CA GLN A 717 -4.67 -26.38 4.37
C GLN A 717 -3.23 -26.39 4.87
N PHE A 718 -3.02 -27.11 5.99
CA PHE A 718 -1.69 -27.50 6.45
C PHE A 718 -1.40 -28.90 5.96
N TYR A 719 -0.48 -29.02 5.03
CA TYR A 719 -0.15 -30.29 4.37
C TYR A 719 1.06 -30.96 5.02
N MET A 720 1.03 -32.27 5.14
CA MET A 720 2.16 -33.09 5.54
C MET A 720 2.39 -34.24 4.54
N TYR A 721 3.65 -34.44 4.23
CA TYR A 721 4.12 -35.60 3.45
C TYR A 721 5.33 -36.19 4.15
N ASN A 722 5.36 -37.50 4.35
CA ASN A 722 6.52 -38.22 4.84
C ASN A 722 7.25 -37.49 6.00
N THR A 723 6.52 -37.24 7.07
CA THR A 723 6.98 -36.36 8.16
C THR A 723 7.03 -37.10 9.47
N THR A 724 8.16 -36.99 10.19
CA THR A 724 8.28 -37.48 11.56
C THR A 724 8.45 -36.34 12.55
N PHE A 725 7.60 -36.33 13.58
CA PHE A 725 7.72 -35.43 14.71
C PHE A 725 8.51 -36.11 15.82
N HIS A 726 9.62 -35.50 16.22
CA HIS A 726 10.51 -35.97 17.28
C HIS A 726 10.30 -35.20 18.58
N GLY A 727 10.42 -35.95 19.70
CA GLY A 727 10.24 -35.36 21.01
C GLY A 727 8.79 -35.10 21.39
N GLU A 728 8.58 -34.67 22.61
CA GLU A 728 7.26 -34.25 23.10
C GLU A 728 6.90 -32.88 22.51
N GLY A 729 5.60 -32.64 22.29
CA GLY A 729 5.11 -31.37 21.81
C GLY A 729 3.63 -31.40 21.45
N ARG A 730 3.15 -30.30 20.90
CA ARG A 730 1.74 -30.12 20.56
C ARG A 730 1.60 -29.50 19.17
N ILE A 731 0.74 -30.06 18.35
CA ILE A 731 0.30 -29.46 17.09
C ILE A 731 -1.10 -28.92 17.32
N ALA A 732 -1.26 -27.60 17.40
CA ALA A 732 -2.54 -26.93 17.62
C ALA A 732 -3.07 -26.39 16.29
N ILE A 733 -4.11 -27.01 15.75
CA ILE A 733 -4.70 -26.67 14.45
C ILE A 733 -5.83 -25.66 14.65
N GLY A 734 -5.60 -24.41 14.29
CA GLY A 734 -6.57 -23.31 14.40
C GLY A 734 -7.70 -23.40 13.36
N SER A 735 -7.83 -22.41 12.51
CA SER A 735 -8.94 -22.27 11.54
C SER A 735 -8.73 -22.94 10.19
N SER A 736 -7.89 -23.98 10.10
CA SER A 736 -7.49 -24.63 8.84
C SER A 736 -7.78 -26.14 8.80
N TRP A 737 -7.67 -26.69 7.61
CA TRP A 737 -7.63 -28.14 7.44
C TRP A 737 -6.21 -28.67 7.66
N PHE A 738 -6.10 -29.71 8.49
CA PHE A 738 -4.89 -30.48 8.64
C PHE A 738 -4.96 -31.69 7.69
N HIS A 739 -4.00 -31.78 6.75
CA HIS A 739 -4.04 -32.74 5.65
C HIS A 739 -2.77 -33.58 5.64
N VAL A 740 -2.89 -34.86 5.93
CA VAL A 740 -1.84 -35.83 5.77
C VAL A 740 -2.04 -36.54 4.44
N MET A 741 -1.11 -36.32 3.51
CA MET A 741 -1.23 -36.78 2.12
C MET A 741 -0.51 -38.12 1.90
N ALA A 742 -1.11 -38.96 1.09
CA ALA A 742 -0.45 -40.14 0.56
C ALA A 742 0.41 -39.79 -0.66
N HIS A 743 1.69 -40.14 -0.61
CA HIS A 743 2.57 -40.06 -1.76
C HIS A 743 3.62 -41.18 -1.68
N GLY A 744 3.47 -42.25 -2.50
CA GLY A 744 4.32 -43.43 -2.43
C GLY A 744 4.25 -44.10 -1.05
N ASP A 745 5.40 -44.29 -0.44
CA ASP A 745 5.54 -44.93 0.88
C ASP A 745 5.49 -43.93 2.04
N THR A 746 4.68 -42.90 1.92
CA THR A 746 4.56 -41.80 2.92
C THR A 746 4.25 -42.38 4.30
N VAL A 747 5.11 -42.05 5.28
CA VAL A 747 4.93 -42.40 6.70
C VAL A 747 4.91 -41.07 7.48
N CYS A 748 3.83 -40.82 8.19
CA CYS A 748 3.74 -39.68 9.09
C CYS A 748 3.58 -40.14 10.52
N GLU A 749 4.49 -39.74 11.40
CA GLU A 749 4.51 -40.18 12.79
C GLU A 749 4.75 -38.99 13.77
N GLY A 750 3.96 -38.98 14.86
CA GLY A 750 4.11 -38.07 15.97
C GLY A 750 3.84 -38.77 17.29
N ARG A 751 4.57 -39.89 17.57
CA ARG A 751 4.29 -40.82 18.69
C ARG A 751 4.26 -40.15 20.05
N ASN A 752 4.99 -39.02 20.23
CA ASN A 752 5.03 -38.30 21.50
C ASN A 752 4.30 -36.94 21.40
N VAL A 753 3.55 -36.70 20.32
CA VAL A 753 2.95 -35.43 20.03
C VAL A 753 1.45 -35.45 20.27
N THR A 754 0.92 -34.41 20.89
CA THR A 754 -0.51 -34.15 20.98
C THR A 754 -0.99 -33.41 19.75
N LEU A 755 -1.93 -33.99 19.01
CA LEU A 755 -2.68 -33.28 17.98
C LEU A 755 -3.94 -32.64 18.60
N GLU A 756 -4.09 -31.35 18.44
CA GLU A 756 -5.23 -30.62 19.03
C GLU A 756 -5.92 -29.73 18.01
N PHE A 757 -7.23 -29.74 18.06
CA PHE A 757 -8.10 -28.78 17.40
C PHE A 757 -8.80 -27.91 18.45
N PRO A 758 -8.27 -26.70 18.76
CA PRO A 758 -8.79 -25.88 19.86
C PRO A 758 -10.16 -25.25 19.56
N GLY A 759 -10.64 -25.27 18.33
CA GLY A 759 -11.91 -24.66 17.91
C GLY A 759 -12.66 -25.43 16.81
N TYR A 760 -13.91 -25.06 16.57
CA TYR A 760 -14.81 -25.73 15.62
C TYR A 760 -14.54 -25.48 14.13
N ASN A 761 -13.56 -24.65 13.79
CA ASN A 761 -13.36 -24.17 12.40
C ASN A 761 -12.30 -24.94 11.61
N GLY A 762 -11.79 -26.04 12.13
CA GLY A 762 -10.80 -26.86 11.44
C GLY A 762 -11.39 -28.16 10.91
N GLY A 763 -10.65 -28.82 10.01
CA GLY A 763 -10.94 -30.15 9.48
C GLY A 763 -9.70 -31.04 9.45
N LEU A 764 -9.89 -32.34 9.48
CA LEU A 764 -8.84 -33.34 9.33
C LEU A 764 -9.09 -34.16 8.06
N MET A 765 -8.08 -34.27 7.19
CA MET A 765 -8.10 -35.13 6.02
C MET A 765 -6.88 -36.06 6.08
N LEU A 766 -7.13 -37.36 6.03
CA LEU A 766 -6.07 -38.36 6.08
C LEU A 766 -6.11 -39.24 4.81
N GLU A 767 -5.16 -39.05 3.93
CA GLU A 767 -4.90 -39.89 2.78
C GLU A 767 -3.78 -40.92 3.05
N ALA A 768 -3.00 -40.68 4.13
CA ALA A 768 -1.99 -41.62 4.62
C ALA A 768 -2.18 -41.82 6.15
N PRO A 769 -1.80 -42.98 6.72
CA PRO A 769 -1.85 -43.21 8.17
C PRO A 769 -1.05 -42.18 8.95
N PHE A 770 -1.61 -41.73 10.10
CA PHE A 770 -0.92 -40.82 11.03
C PHE A 770 -1.02 -41.34 12.45
N THR A 771 0.12 -41.40 13.15
CA THR A 771 0.20 -41.88 14.53
C THR A 771 0.53 -40.72 15.46
N VAL A 772 -0.26 -40.51 16.54
CA VAL A 772 -0.05 -39.49 17.55
C VAL A 772 -0.10 -40.07 18.97
N SER A 773 0.50 -39.37 19.93
CA SER A 773 0.34 -39.71 21.35
C SER A 773 -1.09 -39.46 21.79
N ASN A 774 -1.53 -38.17 21.71
CA ASN A 774 -2.85 -37.78 22.14
C ASN A 774 -3.60 -37.06 21.01
N PHE A 775 -4.93 -37.17 21.06
CA PHE A 775 -5.80 -36.45 20.14
C PHE A 775 -6.90 -35.71 20.89
N ILE A 776 -6.83 -34.37 20.84
CA ILE A 776 -7.85 -33.49 21.40
C ILE A 776 -8.75 -33.02 20.24
N ASN A 777 -9.91 -33.62 20.16
CA ASN A 777 -10.80 -33.46 19.02
C ASN A 777 -11.92 -32.46 19.27
N ARG A 778 -11.87 -31.31 18.58
CA ARG A 778 -12.99 -30.34 18.49
C ARG A 778 -13.38 -30.09 17.03
N VAL A 779 -13.07 -31.01 16.14
CA VAL A 779 -13.28 -30.85 14.70
C VAL A 779 -14.71 -31.20 14.30
N SER A 780 -15.24 -30.41 13.38
CA SER A 780 -16.58 -30.61 12.81
C SER A 780 -16.59 -31.37 11.47
N SER A 781 -15.42 -31.56 10.82
CA SER A 781 -15.34 -32.17 9.49
C SER A 781 -14.12 -33.03 9.33
N PHE A 782 -14.33 -34.21 8.75
CA PHE A 782 -13.26 -35.17 8.41
C PHE A 782 -13.40 -35.68 6.98
N GLN A 783 -12.27 -35.97 6.33
CA GLN A 783 -12.21 -36.60 5.00
C GLN A 783 -11.05 -37.59 4.93
N GLY A 784 -11.09 -38.50 3.98
CA GLY A 784 -10.09 -39.54 3.78
C GLY A 784 -10.35 -40.82 4.56
N ALA A 785 -9.78 -41.93 4.10
CA ALA A 785 -10.01 -43.29 4.64
C ALA A 785 -8.83 -43.81 5.48
N ALA A 786 -7.70 -43.11 5.52
CA ALA A 786 -6.52 -43.54 6.27
C ALA A 786 -6.73 -43.43 7.79
N PRO A 787 -6.15 -44.30 8.62
CA PRO A 787 -6.35 -44.30 10.06
C PRO A 787 -5.50 -43.22 10.77
N LEU A 788 -6.11 -42.61 11.82
CA LEU A 788 -5.39 -41.90 12.89
C LEU A 788 -5.19 -42.86 14.06
N THR A 789 -3.97 -43.25 14.36
CA THR A 789 -3.67 -44.10 15.53
C THR A 789 -3.38 -43.21 16.74
N VAL A 790 -4.10 -43.42 17.83
CA VAL A 790 -3.92 -42.74 19.12
C VAL A 790 -3.29 -43.72 20.12
N LEU A 791 -2.08 -43.42 20.55
CA LEU A 791 -1.31 -44.24 21.47
C LEU A 791 -1.65 -43.98 22.94
N GLY A 792 -1.99 -42.77 23.28
CA GLY A 792 -2.30 -42.29 24.63
C GLY A 792 -3.78 -41.89 24.79
N THR A 793 -4.08 -40.60 24.84
CA THR A 793 -5.42 -40.10 25.19
C THR A 793 -6.18 -39.57 24.00
N LEU A 794 -7.42 -39.99 23.85
CA LEU A 794 -8.43 -39.34 23.01
C LEU A 794 -9.35 -38.48 23.88
N THR A 795 -9.40 -37.19 23.60
CA THR A 795 -10.33 -36.25 24.23
C THR A 795 -11.34 -35.78 23.19
N PRO A 796 -12.59 -36.28 23.19
CA PRO A 796 -13.59 -35.90 22.19
C PRO A 796 -14.21 -34.54 22.49
N LEU A 797 -15.04 -34.06 21.55
CA LEU A 797 -15.83 -32.84 21.72
C LEU A 797 -16.79 -32.90 22.92
N ASN A 798 -16.99 -31.74 23.54
CA ASN A 798 -17.87 -31.61 24.70
C ASN A 798 -19.36 -31.53 24.32
N ASP A 799 -19.74 -31.57 23.05
CA ASP A 799 -21.13 -31.56 22.56
C ASP A 799 -21.75 -32.98 22.40
N GLY A 800 -20.98 -34.01 22.76
CA GLY A 800 -21.39 -35.40 22.63
C GLY A 800 -21.41 -35.97 21.21
N ARG A 801 -21.01 -35.16 20.21
CA ARG A 801 -20.92 -35.59 18.82
C ARG A 801 -19.49 -35.46 18.34
N THR A 802 -18.92 -36.57 17.93
CA THR A 802 -17.60 -36.55 17.32
C THR A 802 -17.67 -37.26 15.99
N LYS A 803 -17.34 -36.56 14.95
CA LYS A 803 -17.13 -37.14 13.63
C LYS A 803 -15.69 -37.59 13.54
N PHE A 804 -15.46 -38.82 13.16
CA PHE A 804 -14.12 -39.37 13.06
C PHE A 804 -13.81 -39.77 11.62
N PRO A 805 -12.54 -39.60 11.18
CA PRO A 805 -12.13 -40.33 9.96
C PRO A 805 -12.09 -41.80 10.24
N ASN A 806 -11.03 -42.29 10.77
CA ASN A 806 -10.82 -43.66 11.20
C ASN A 806 -9.81 -43.62 12.36
N ILE A 807 -10.31 -43.57 13.59
CA ILE A 807 -9.43 -43.55 14.76
C ILE A 807 -9.19 -44.96 15.25
N VAL A 808 -7.93 -45.32 15.42
CA VAL A 808 -7.51 -46.58 16.01
C VAL A 808 -6.92 -46.30 17.38
N MET A 809 -7.57 -46.80 18.44
CA MET A 809 -7.07 -46.76 19.80
C MET A 809 -6.09 -47.86 20.05
N ALA A 810 -4.87 -47.57 20.47
CA ALA A 810 -3.85 -48.55 20.81
C ALA A 810 -4.16 -49.22 22.14
N ASP A 811 -3.49 -50.36 22.39
CA ASP A 811 -3.55 -51.02 23.71
C ASP A 811 -2.99 -50.12 24.83
N GLY A 812 -3.68 -50.06 25.96
CA GLY A 812 -3.34 -49.20 27.10
C GLY A 812 -3.78 -47.76 26.97
N SER A 813 -4.34 -47.36 25.81
CA SER A 813 -4.80 -45.98 25.57
C SER A 813 -6.04 -45.60 26.39
N GLU A 814 -6.34 -44.29 26.45
CA GLU A 814 -7.42 -43.73 27.25
C GLU A 814 -8.42 -42.90 26.39
N ILE A 815 -9.70 -43.03 26.69
CA ILE A 815 -10.74 -42.13 26.21
C ILE A 815 -11.14 -41.21 27.37
N ASP A 816 -10.77 -39.94 27.32
CA ASP A 816 -11.07 -38.94 28.37
C ASP A 816 -12.37 -38.19 28.06
N LEU A 817 -13.42 -38.59 28.73
CA LEU A 817 -14.77 -38.00 28.65
C LEU A 817 -15.03 -36.92 29.74
N SER A 818 -14.03 -36.59 30.56
CA SER A 818 -14.21 -35.68 31.70
C SER A 818 -14.62 -34.27 31.28
N GLY A 819 -14.18 -33.82 30.12
CA GLY A 819 -14.48 -32.49 29.55
C GLY A 819 -15.85 -32.37 28.85
N MET A 820 -16.64 -33.42 28.75
CA MET A 820 -17.92 -33.41 28.06
C MET A 820 -19.08 -32.71 28.81
N GLY A 821 -18.84 -32.19 30.02
CA GLY A 821 -19.85 -31.45 30.81
C GLY A 821 -21.11 -32.25 31.10
N ASN A 822 -22.27 -31.71 30.75
CA ASN A 822 -23.56 -32.31 30.96
C ASN A 822 -23.99 -33.31 29.88
N VAL A 823 -23.19 -33.55 28.87
CA VAL A 823 -23.51 -34.49 27.77
C VAL A 823 -23.26 -35.91 28.31
N PRO A 824 -24.31 -36.76 28.39
CA PRO A 824 -24.12 -38.07 29.03
C PRO A 824 -23.38 -39.06 28.13
N THR A 825 -23.49 -38.96 26.83
CA THR A 825 -23.00 -39.94 25.86
C THR A 825 -22.05 -39.34 24.87
N PHE A 826 -20.93 -39.97 24.64
CA PHE A 826 -20.05 -39.74 23.52
C PHE A 826 -20.51 -40.63 22.34
N ASN A 827 -21.17 -40.03 21.36
CA ASN A 827 -21.71 -40.74 20.20
C ASN A 827 -20.68 -40.84 19.07
N VAL A 828 -20.40 -42.06 18.64
CA VAL A 828 -19.63 -42.35 17.44
C VAL A 828 -20.60 -42.39 16.26
N GLU A 829 -20.67 -41.32 15.48
CA GLU A 829 -21.53 -41.21 14.29
C GLU A 829 -20.79 -41.75 13.04
N SER A 830 -21.51 -42.45 12.18
CA SER A 830 -20.97 -42.76 10.83
C SER A 830 -20.81 -41.45 10.04
N GLN A 831 -19.69 -41.32 9.35
CA GLN A 831 -19.57 -40.27 8.34
C GLN A 831 -20.17 -40.72 7.02
N ASP A 832 -20.53 -39.69 6.24
CA ASP A 832 -21.18 -39.82 4.95
C ASP A 832 -20.47 -40.71 3.94
N SER A 833 -21.12 -40.92 2.83
CA SER A 833 -20.87 -41.70 1.62
C SER A 833 -19.43 -42.02 1.15
N SER A 834 -18.38 -41.55 1.84
CA SER A 834 -16.99 -41.88 1.49
C SER A 834 -16.40 -43.09 2.21
N GLY A 835 -17.21 -43.79 2.99
CA GLY A 835 -16.92 -45.18 3.47
C GLY A 835 -15.83 -45.28 4.55
N GLY A 836 -15.47 -44.21 5.21
CA GLY A 836 -14.51 -44.28 6.30
C GLY A 836 -15.20 -44.10 7.65
N HIS A 837 -15.12 -45.04 8.49
CA HIS A 837 -15.65 -44.99 9.85
C HIS A 837 -14.51 -45.10 10.83
N PHE A 838 -14.49 -44.49 11.93
CA PHE A 838 -14.87 -45.22 13.08
C PHE A 838 -13.81 -45.13 14.17
N LEU A 839 -14.27 -45.11 15.36
CA LEU A 839 -13.48 -45.51 16.48
C LEU A 839 -13.24 -47.02 16.44
N SER A 840 -12.04 -47.45 16.10
CA SER A 840 -11.56 -48.80 16.09
C SER A 840 -10.58 -49.01 17.26
N PHE A 841 -10.28 -50.26 17.56
CA PHE A 841 -9.37 -50.58 18.68
C PHE A 841 -8.38 -51.67 18.23
N ALA A 842 -7.16 -51.62 18.76
CA ALA A 842 -6.18 -52.67 18.54
C ALA A 842 -6.72 -54.03 19.07
N THR A 843 -6.26 -55.07 18.43
CA THR A 843 -6.72 -56.44 18.81
C THR A 843 -6.41 -56.72 20.29
N ASN A 844 -7.39 -57.25 21.03
CA ASN A 844 -7.33 -57.56 22.48
C ASN A 844 -6.91 -56.37 23.37
N ALA A 845 -7.15 -55.13 22.92
CA ALA A 845 -6.74 -53.93 23.64
C ALA A 845 -7.49 -53.74 24.97
N THR A 846 -6.77 -53.21 25.93
CA THR A 846 -7.31 -52.67 27.20
C THR A 846 -7.38 -51.16 27.11
N ILE A 847 -8.60 -50.61 27.13
CA ILE A 847 -8.86 -49.18 26.95
C ILE A 847 -9.31 -48.60 28.27
N LYS A 848 -8.67 -47.56 28.71
CA LYS A 848 -9.08 -46.77 29.88
C LYS A 848 -10.21 -45.82 29.45
N VAL A 849 -11.23 -45.66 30.26
CA VAL A 849 -12.28 -44.69 30.06
C VAL A 849 -12.34 -43.80 31.30
N LYS A 850 -12.09 -42.54 31.15
CA LYS A 850 -12.07 -41.52 32.20
C LYS A 850 -13.33 -40.69 32.15
N LEU A 851 -14.08 -40.61 33.26
CA LEU A 851 -15.34 -39.89 33.36
C LEU A 851 -15.20 -38.54 34.10
N GLY A 852 -14.17 -38.32 34.87
CA GLY A 852 -13.91 -37.10 35.63
C GLY A 852 -14.96 -36.83 36.70
N GLY A 853 -15.49 -37.88 37.34
CA GLY A 853 -16.55 -37.77 38.36
C GLY A 853 -17.94 -37.48 37.81
N ARG A 854 -18.16 -37.56 36.49
CA ARG A 854 -19.47 -37.37 35.84
C ARG A 854 -20.46 -38.45 36.31
N SER A 855 -21.67 -38.06 36.57
CA SER A 855 -22.79 -38.98 36.89
C SER A 855 -23.48 -39.34 35.56
N ILE A 856 -23.40 -40.64 35.19
CA ILE A 856 -24.03 -41.16 33.99
C ILE A 856 -25.22 -42.01 34.39
N PRO A 857 -26.44 -41.77 33.87
CA PRO A 857 -27.61 -42.62 34.15
C PRO A 857 -27.35 -44.07 33.75
N ALA A 858 -27.82 -45.04 34.53
CA ALA A 858 -27.54 -46.47 34.33
C ALA A 858 -27.93 -47.04 32.96
N ASP A 859 -28.93 -46.46 32.33
CA ASP A 859 -29.42 -46.86 30.99
C ASP A 859 -28.90 -45.99 29.88
N THR A 860 -27.89 -45.17 30.10
CA THR A 860 -27.30 -44.29 29.11
C THR A 860 -25.89 -44.76 28.80
N PRO A 861 -25.55 -45.00 27.55
CA PRO A 861 -24.17 -45.41 27.20
C PRO A 861 -23.22 -44.21 27.44
N VAL A 862 -22.01 -44.45 27.91
CA VAL A 862 -20.94 -43.47 27.99
C VAL A 862 -20.28 -43.26 26.60
N ILE A 863 -20.22 -44.31 25.82
CA ILE A 863 -19.87 -44.30 24.38
C ILE A 863 -21.02 -45.00 23.66
N GLY A 864 -21.68 -44.29 22.75
CA GLY A 864 -22.74 -44.82 21.89
C GLY A 864 -22.19 -45.15 20.50
N TRP A 865 -22.65 -46.24 19.93
CA TRP A 865 -22.40 -46.63 18.52
C TRP A 865 -23.67 -47.17 17.88
N THR A 866 -23.73 -47.19 16.56
CA THR A 866 -24.76 -47.84 15.75
C THR A 866 -24.29 -49.25 15.33
N ALA A 867 -25.16 -49.99 14.65
CA ALA A 867 -24.75 -51.27 14.10
C ALA A 867 -23.58 -51.18 13.10
N GLU A 868 -23.50 -49.99 12.44
CA GLU A 868 -22.42 -49.71 11.44
C GLU A 868 -21.12 -49.23 12.08
N THR A 869 -21.22 -48.55 13.23
CA THR A 869 -20.07 -47.97 13.94
C THR A 869 -19.60 -48.80 15.13
N LYS A 870 -20.26 -49.90 15.41
CA LYS A 870 -19.88 -50.86 16.45
C LYS A 870 -18.50 -51.45 16.14
N PRO A 871 -17.57 -51.46 17.13
CA PRO A 871 -16.24 -52.10 16.88
C PRO A 871 -16.35 -53.58 16.54
N ASP A 872 -15.71 -54.03 15.46
CA ASP A 872 -15.74 -55.41 15.02
C ASP A 872 -15.16 -56.40 16.04
N ASN A 873 -14.20 -55.95 16.85
CA ASN A 873 -13.50 -56.76 17.86
C ASN A 873 -14.00 -56.52 19.29
N LEU A 874 -15.23 -55.98 19.45
CA LEU A 874 -15.79 -55.58 20.74
C LEU A 874 -15.70 -56.68 21.81
N ASP A 875 -15.89 -57.94 21.45
CA ASP A 875 -15.87 -59.06 22.37
C ASP A 875 -14.51 -59.28 23.05
N THR A 876 -13.42 -58.98 22.35
CA THR A 876 -12.04 -59.14 22.86
C THR A 876 -11.52 -57.93 23.60
N LEU A 877 -12.19 -56.79 23.53
CA LEU A 877 -11.76 -55.54 24.17
C LEU A 877 -12.05 -55.55 25.66
N LYS A 878 -11.16 -54.92 26.42
CA LYS A 878 -11.37 -54.63 27.88
C LYS A 878 -11.48 -53.14 28.08
N PHE A 879 -12.54 -52.70 28.71
CA PHE A 879 -12.69 -51.33 29.14
C PHE A 879 -12.52 -51.25 30.68
N VAL A 880 -11.62 -50.36 31.11
CA VAL A 880 -11.28 -50.18 32.54
C VAL A 880 -11.46 -48.73 32.97
N CYS A 881 -11.67 -48.52 34.25
CA CYS A 881 -11.77 -47.19 34.86
C CYS A 881 -10.44 -46.44 34.67
N GLY A 882 -10.53 -45.20 34.10
CA GLY A 882 -9.40 -44.30 33.98
C GLY A 882 -9.27 -43.26 35.09
N ASP A 883 -10.31 -43.08 35.94
CA ASP A 883 -10.30 -42.13 37.01
C ASP A 883 -9.57 -42.67 38.26
N GLU A 884 -8.64 -41.91 38.79
CA GLU A 884 -7.92 -42.26 40.00
C GLU A 884 -8.88 -42.38 41.22
N GLY A 885 -8.77 -43.48 41.96
CA GLY A 885 -9.58 -43.70 43.13
C GLY A 885 -11.04 -44.09 42.87
N ALA A 886 -11.52 -43.98 41.67
CA ALA A 886 -12.88 -44.42 41.33
C ALA A 886 -12.95 -45.92 41.04
N LYS A 887 -14.09 -46.52 41.32
CA LYS A 887 -14.35 -47.97 41.09
C LYS A 887 -15.67 -48.10 40.31
N TYR A 888 -15.60 -48.07 39.03
CA TYR A 888 -16.70 -48.46 38.14
C TYR A 888 -16.20 -49.45 37.11
N SER A 889 -17.08 -50.26 36.58
CA SER A 889 -16.81 -51.20 35.49
C SER A 889 -17.73 -50.89 34.31
N PHE A 890 -17.46 -51.54 33.19
CA PHE A 890 -18.18 -51.31 31.97
C PHE A 890 -18.88 -52.58 31.47
N ASN A 891 -20.10 -52.39 30.93
CA ASN A 891 -20.83 -53.39 30.19
C ASN A 891 -20.89 -53.01 28.72
N LYS A 892 -20.50 -53.92 27.86
CA LYS A 892 -20.55 -53.77 26.40
C LYS A 892 -21.88 -54.27 25.88
N ARG A 893 -22.64 -53.43 25.16
CA ARG A 893 -23.89 -53.78 24.49
C ARG A 893 -23.79 -53.50 22.99
N ASP A 894 -24.80 -53.91 22.25
CA ASP A 894 -24.82 -53.71 20.78
C ASP A 894 -24.90 -52.24 20.37
N ASP A 895 -25.41 -51.37 21.23
CA ASP A 895 -25.64 -49.96 21.04
C ASP A 895 -24.65 -49.06 21.80
N GLY A 896 -23.73 -49.59 22.59
CA GLY A 896 -22.81 -48.76 23.36
C GLY A 896 -22.10 -49.43 24.52
N LEU A 897 -21.28 -48.61 25.19
CA LEU A 897 -20.56 -48.92 26.40
C LEU A 897 -21.27 -48.31 27.59
N TYR A 898 -21.67 -49.09 28.59
CA TYR A 898 -22.43 -48.64 29.74
C TYR A 898 -21.62 -48.72 31.01
N VAL A 899 -21.77 -47.78 31.94
CA VAL A 899 -21.20 -47.85 33.27
C VAL A 899 -22.02 -48.80 34.12
N VAL A 900 -21.35 -49.69 34.78
CA VAL A 900 -21.96 -50.56 35.80
C VAL A 900 -21.64 -49.97 37.16
N THR A 901 -22.61 -49.34 37.78
CA THR A 901 -22.56 -48.89 39.19
C THR A 901 -23.33 -49.91 40.03
N GLY A 902 -22.69 -50.84 40.67
CA GLY A 902 -23.37 -51.84 41.46
C GLY A 902 -22.49 -52.56 42.46
N PHE A 903 -23.06 -52.84 43.62
CA PHE A 903 -22.51 -53.71 44.67
C PHE A 903 -22.28 -55.11 44.10
N THR A 904 -21.04 -55.53 44.03
CA THR A 904 -20.78 -56.97 43.85
C THR A 904 -20.97 -57.63 45.22
N ILE A 905 -22.14 -58.22 45.43
CA ILE A 905 -22.37 -59.06 46.60
C ILE A 905 -21.68 -60.40 46.33
N PHE A 906 -20.55 -60.63 46.98
CA PHE A 906 -19.99 -61.99 47.06
C PHE A 906 -20.84 -62.77 48.06
N ILE A 907 -21.72 -63.62 47.60
CA ILE A 907 -22.34 -64.63 48.41
C ILE A 907 -21.32 -65.79 48.51
N ARG A 908 -20.74 -65.97 49.70
CA ARG A 908 -19.94 -67.18 50.03
C ARG A 908 -20.81 -68.37 50.19
#